data_ffb20f0a0c56ee8b0a3c9ccfe30f07a8
#
_entry.id   ffb20f0a0c56ee8b0a3c9ccfe30f07a8
#
_cell.length_a   1.000
_cell.length_b   1.000
_cell.length_c   1.000
_cell.angle_alpha   90.00
_cell.angle_beta   90.00
_cell.angle_gamma   90.00
#
_symmetry.space_group_name_H-M   'P 1'
#
loop_
_entity.id
_entity.type
_entity.pdbx_description
1 polymer ?
#
loop_
_entity_poly.entity_id
_entity_poly.type
_entity_poly.pdbx_seq_one_letter_code
_entity_poly.pdbx_strand_id
1 'polypeptide(L)'
;MNAIDRRRFMQLAGGTAALSALSTSIARAAEIPAHRRTGSIKDIEHIVVLMQENRSFDHYLGTLRGVRGFGDPHPVTLPSGKPVWYQSDGTKEILPFHPDAKDLGLAFLEDLPHGWNDTQAAFNKGTYDKWIPAKSATTMAHLTREDIPFHYALADAFTVCDAYHCSFMGSTDPNRYYMWTGYTGNDGKGGGPVLGNDEAGYSWTTYPERLEKADVSWKIYQDIGDGLDADGGWGWIGDAYRGNYGDNSLLYFDQYRNAKPGDPLYDKARTGTDARKGEGFFDILRADVKAGKLPEVSWIVAPEAFTEHPNWPANYGAWYISQVLDALTSNPDVWSKTALFITYDENDGFFDHVVPPFPAGSAAQGKSTVDVSGDLYAGDSGRPAGAYGLGQRVPMFVVSPWSKGGYVCSQTFDHTSIIQFMERRFGVAEPNISPWRRAVSGDLTTAFDFRHKDSHTPRLPDTTGYLPPDGDRHPDYVPTPPAKGALPRQEHGLRPARPIPYDLAADGKVGAAGSLRIDFASHGEAGAGFLVTSATHASGPWTYTVGSGHSLSGVWNVSANSHGAYDFTVHGPNGFLRQFAGKVTTAGPEVSARHDGKGGAVRLVLTNDGHSTVTLTIKDEYGKHKPATYRLRPGAHVVHSARTERTHGWYDLTVTADHDGTFVRRLAAHVESGHASTSDPAIAAR
;
A
#
# COMPACT_ATOMS: atom_id res chain seq x y z
N MET A 1 -17.10 39.70 -8.77
CA MET A 1 -16.16 38.63 -8.45
C MET A 1 -15.00 39.27 -7.72
N ASN A 2 -14.98 39.16 -6.40
CA ASN A 2 -13.88 39.70 -5.60
C ASN A 2 -12.88 38.59 -5.45
N ALA A 3 -11.79 38.64 -6.23
CA ALA A 3 -10.62 37.84 -6.00
C ALA A 3 -10.22 37.99 -4.52
N ILE A 4 -10.14 36.89 -3.79
CA ILE A 4 -9.54 36.91 -2.46
C ILE A 4 -8.10 37.33 -2.71
N ASP A 5 -7.81 38.57 -2.26
CA ASP A 5 -6.51 39.18 -2.51
C ASP A 5 -5.41 38.23 -2.01
N ARG A 6 -4.39 37.93 -2.86
CA ARG A 6 -3.17 37.20 -2.50
C ARG A 6 -2.65 37.59 -1.11
N ARG A 7 -2.88 38.83 -0.71
CA ARG A 7 -2.56 39.34 0.63
C ARG A 7 -3.41 38.70 1.74
N ARG A 8 -4.68 38.37 1.50
CA ARG A 8 -5.56 37.77 2.51
C ARG A 8 -5.21 36.30 2.76
N PHE A 9 -4.89 35.55 1.70
CA PHE A 9 -4.38 34.18 1.86
C PHE A 9 -3.01 34.16 2.56
N MET A 10 -2.14 35.11 2.22
CA MET A 10 -0.84 35.30 2.87
C MET A 10 -0.96 35.76 4.32
N GLN A 11 -2.02 36.46 4.69
CA GLN A 11 -2.33 36.80 6.09
C GLN A 11 -2.88 35.59 6.85
N LEU A 12 -3.65 34.70 6.20
CA LEU A 12 -4.11 33.43 6.74
C LEU A 12 -2.95 32.44 6.92
N ALA A 13 -1.95 32.46 6.04
CA ALA A 13 -0.78 31.56 6.06
C ALA A 13 0.42 32.07 6.87
N GLY A 14 0.30 33.19 7.60
CA GLY A 14 1.42 33.70 8.43
C GLY A 14 2.56 34.40 7.67
N GLY A 15 2.30 34.91 6.44
CA GLY A 15 3.21 35.82 5.74
C GLY A 15 4.05 35.19 4.61
N THR A 16 4.64 36.04 3.78
CA THR A 16 5.40 35.77 2.56
C THR A 16 6.59 34.81 2.68
N ALA A 17 6.98 34.43 3.89
CA ALA A 17 8.05 33.47 4.16
C ALA A 17 7.62 32.00 4.02
N ALA A 18 6.29 31.73 3.96
CA ALA A 18 5.77 30.35 4.02
C ALA A 18 5.95 29.58 2.71
N LEU A 19 6.01 30.21 1.56
CA LEU A 19 6.04 29.55 0.25
C LEU A 19 7.41 29.05 -0.19
N SER A 20 8.49 29.70 0.25
CA SER A 20 9.85 29.21 0.02
C SER A 20 10.23 28.04 0.93
N ALA A 21 9.33 27.61 1.82
CA ALA A 21 9.63 26.80 2.99
C ALA A 21 9.04 25.37 2.97
N LEU A 22 8.32 24.93 1.93
CA LEU A 22 7.72 23.58 1.93
C LEU A 22 8.79 22.51 2.18
N SER A 23 9.87 22.53 1.41
CA SER A 23 10.97 21.57 1.60
C SER A 23 11.76 21.80 2.90
N THR A 24 11.75 23.01 3.49
CA THR A 24 12.42 23.26 4.78
C THR A 24 11.74 22.56 5.94
N SER A 25 10.42 22.30 5.86
CA SER A 25 9.70 21.49 6.86
C SER A 25 10.25 20.07 6.92
N ILE A 26 10.51 19.46 5.75
CA ILE A 26 11.16 18.14 5.63
C ILE A 26 12.58 18.17 6.22
N ALA A 27 13.38 19.21 5.88
CA ALA A 27 14.74 19.36 6.41
C ALA A 27 14.73 19.37 7.93
N ARG A 28 13.89 20.23 8.53
CA ARG A 28 13.77 20.35 9.99
C ARG A 28 13.37 19.04 10.64
N ALA A 29 12.38 18.34 10.07
CA ALA A 29 11.94 17.05 10.58
C ALA A 29 13.04 15.99 10.50
N ALA A 30 13.86 16.00 9.43
CA ALA A 30 14.99 15.08 9.25
C ALA A 30 16.19 15.41 10.13
N GLU A 31 16.44 16.69 10.47
CA GLU A 31 17.56 17.10 11.30
C GLU A 31 17.40 16.72 12.77
N ILE A 32 16.17 16.76 13.32
CA ILE A 32 15.92 16.45 14.72
C ILE A 32 16.20 14.96 14.97
N PRO A 33 17.09 14.61 15.93
CA PRO A 33 17.42 13.23 16.22
C PRO A 33 16.32 12.55 17.04
N ALA A 34 16.19 11.23 16.88
CA ALA A 34 15.30 10.41 17.69
C ALA A 34 15.70 10.39 19.17
N HIS A 35 14.73 10.51 20.06
CA HIS A 35 14.91 10.27 21.49
C HIS A 35 15.01 8.77 21.76
N ARG A 36 16.23 8.24 21.87
CA ARG A 36 16.47 6.78 22.03
C ARG A 36 16.75 6.45 23.49
N ARG A 37 15.84 5.76 24.13
CA ARG A 37 15.96 5.30 25.52
C ARG A 37 15.96 3.77 25.63
N THR A 38 15.04 3.10 24.91
CA THR A 38 14.89 1.65 24.98
C THR A 38 15.36 0.96 23.70
N GLY A 39 15.51 1.70 22.59
CA GLY A 39 15.82 1.16 21.27
C GLY A 39 14.68 0.30 20.71
N SER A 40 13.45 0.61 21.07
CA SER A 40 12.25 -0.12 20.64
C SER A 40 11.08 0.85 20.40
N ILE A 41 9.94 0.33 19.94
CA ILE A 41 8.69 1.09 19.74
C ILE A 41 8.25 1.87 21.01
N LYS A 42 8.70 1.46 22.20
CA LYS A 42 8.40 2.15 23.46
C LYS A 42 9.01 3.56 23.55
N ASP A 43 9.95 3.90 22.68
CA ASP A 43 10.54 5.24 22.59
C ASP A 43 9.62 6.23 21.86
N ILE A 44 8.59 5.77 21.17
CA ILE A 44 7.54 6.60 20.57
C ILE A 44 6.55 6.98 21.67
N GLU A 45 6.42 8.28 21.93
CA GLU A 45 5.45 8.82 22.87
C GLU A 45 4.19 9.34 22.16
N HIS A 46 4.31 9.77 20.90
CA HIS A 46 3.24 10.35 20.13
C HIS A 46 3.11 9.66 18.76
N ILE A 47 1.89 9.25 18.42
CA ILE A 47 1.51 8.72 17.11
C ILE A 47 0.55 9.70 16.48
N VAL A 48 0.88 10.22 15.30
CA VAL A 48 0.05 11.16 14.55
C VAL A 48 -0.33 10.51 13.22
N VAL A 49 -1.61 10.56 12.86
CA VAL A 49 -2.13 10.00 11.62
C VAL A 49 -2.78 11.12 10.81
N LEU A 50 -2.34 11.28 9.57
CA LEU A 50 -2.97 12.13 8.55
C LEU A 50 -3.38 11.23 7.41
N MET A 51 -4.68 11.06 7.20
CA MET A 51 -5.23 10.32 6.06
C MET A 51 -5.81 11.33 5.07
N GLN A 52 -5.17 11.38 3.91
CA GLN A 52 -5.57 12.19 2.76
C GLN A 52 -6.53 11.39 1.88
N GLU A 53 -6.88 11.88 0.69
CA GLU A 53 -7.90 11.28 -0.17
C GLU A 53 -7.40 10.90 -1.55
N ASN A 54 -7.85 9.74 -1.94
CA ASN A 54 -8.13 9.19 -3.25
C ASN A 54 -6.96 9.22 -4.22
N ARG A 55 -5.82 8.59 -3.86
CA ARG A 55 -4.67 8.45 -4.78
C ARG A 55 -4.08 7.06 -4.74
N SER A 56 -3.94 6.39 -5.89
CA SER A 56 -3.23 5.12 -5.94
C SER A 56 -1.71 5.30 -5.84
N PHE A 57 -1.02 4.23 -5.45
CA PHE A 57 0.43 4.24 -5.37
C PHE A 57 1.08 4.50 -6.73
N ASP A 58 0.66 3.80 -7.79
CA ASP A 58 1.22 4.00 -9.12
C ASP A 58 0.91 5.39 -9.68
N HIS A 59 -0.27 5.95 -9.40
CA HIS A 59 -0.63 7.30 -9.80
C HIS A 59 0.34 8.35 -9.25
N TYR A 60 0.78 8.21 -7.99
CA TYR A 60 1.70 9.16 -7.34
C TYR A 60 3.16 8.75 -7.44
N LEU A 61 3.48 7.50 -7.14
CA LEU A 61 4.84 7.04 -6.89
C LEU A 61 5.31 5.94 -7.87
N GLY A 62 4.52 5.63 -8.91
CA GLY A 62 4.87 4.60 -9.88
C GLY A 62 6.17 4.84 -10.62
N THR A 63 6.61 6.11 -10.74
CA THR A 63 7.90 6.47 -11.34
C THR A 63 9.03 6.67 -10.33
N LEU A 64 8.76 6.59 -9.01
CA LEU A 64 9.77 6.78 -7.97
C LEU A 64 10.84 5.67 -8.03
N ARG A 65 12.11 6.03 -7.96
CA ARG A 65 13.21 5.05 -7.95
C ARG A 65 13.10 4.05 -6.81
N GLY A 66 13.41 2.79 -7.10
CA GLY A 66 13.62 1.74 -6.11
C GLY A 66 12.37 1.34 -5.31
N VAL A 67 11.19 1.64 -5.80
CA VAL A 67 9.91 1.08 -5.32
C VAL A 67 9.36 0.11 -6.37
N ARG A 68 8.42 -0.74 -6.00
CA ARG A 68 7.71 -1.60 -6.96
C ARG A 68 6.66 -0.77 -7.69
N GLY A 69 7.12 -0.08 -8.74
CA GLY A 69 6.36 0.80 -9.63
C GLY A 69 6.40 0.30 -11.07
N PHE A 70 6.44 1.22 -12.05
CA PHE A 70 6.39 0.87 -13.48
C PHE A 70 7.59 0.05 -13.98
N GLY A 71 8.67 -0.02 -13.24
CA GLY A 71 9.83 -0.87 -13.51
C GLY A 71 9.73 -2.28 -12.92
N ASP A 72 8.59 -2.69 -12.34
CA ASP A 72 8.44 -4.02 -11.76
C ASP A 72 8.82 -5.12 -12.78
N PRO A 73 9.81 -5.98 -12.47
CA PRO A 73 10.23 -7.05 -13.37
C PRO A 73 9.23 -8.21 -13.48
N HIS A 74 8.27 -8.29 -12.55
CA HIS A 74 7.36 -9.41 -12.41
C HIS A 74 5.87 -9.02 -12.36
N PRO A 75 5.37 -8.22 -13.31
CA PRO A 75 3.95 -7.84 -13.34
C PRO A 75 3.08 -9.07 -13.58
N VAL A 76 1.86 -9.05 -13.06
CA VAL A 76 0.86 -10.08 -13.35
C VAL A 76 0.56 -10.08 -14.85
N THR A 77 0.36 -11.26 -15.42
CA THR A 77 -0.09 -11.43 -16.80
C THR A 77 -1.60 -11.52 -16.86
N LEU A 78 -2.22 -10.66 -17.67
CA LEU A 78 -3.66 -10.64 -17.94
C LEU A 78 -4.11 -11.87 -18.74
N PRO A 79 -5.40 -12.20 -18.78
CA PRO A 79 -5.94 -13.25 -19.67
C PRO A 79 -5.62 -13.03 -21.16
N SER A 80 -5.33 -11.80 -21.59
CA SER A 80 -4.85 -11.47 -22.94
C SER A 80 -3.43 -11.96 -23.25
N GLY A 81 -2.70 -12.45 -22.25
CA GLY A 81 -1.29 -12.82 -22.35
C GLY A 81 -0.32 -11.64 -22.22
N LYS A 82 -0.80 -10.42 -21.99
CA LYS A 82 0.01 -9.20 -21.81
C LYS A 82 0.16 -8.85 -20.34
N PRO A 83 1.23 -8.10 -19.98
CA PRO A 83 1.37 -7.55 -18.63
C PRO A 83 0.18 -6.68 -18.22
N VAL A 84 -0.09 -6.60 -16.93
CA VAL A 84 -1.23 -5.92 -16.31
C VAL A 84 -1.39 -4.45 -16.72
N TRP A 85 -0.33 -3.79 -17.14
CA TRP A 85 -0.39 -2.40 -17.63
C TRP A 85 -1.14 -2.22 -18.96
N TYR A 86 -1.36 -3.30 -19.73
CA TYR A 86 -2.08 -3.25 -21.01
C TYR A 86 -3.59 -3.37 -20.78
N GLN A 87 -4.20 -2.30 -20.25
CA GLN A 87 -5.63 -2.27 -20.01
C GLN A 87 -6.38 -1.92 -21.31
N SER A 88 -7.58 -2.48 -21.51
CA SER A 88 -8.34 -2.33 -22.75
C SER A 88 -9.70 -1.71 -22.51
N ASP A 89 -10.11 -0.81 -23.41
CA ASP A 89 -11.51 -0.31 -23.51
C ASP A 89 -12.42 -1.22 -24.35
N GLY A 90 -11.90 -2.36 -24.81
CA GLY A 90 -12.58 -3.30 -25.73
C GLY A 90 -12.25 -3.05 -27.21
N THR A 91 -11.66 -1.91 -27.56
CA THR A 91 -11.25 -1.56 -28.94
C THR A 91 -9.76 -1.31 -29.07
N LYS A 92 -9.17 -0.69 -28.08
CA LYS A 92 -7.73 -0.38 -28.02
C LYS A 92 -7.19 -0.63 -26.62
N GLU A 93 -5.87 -0.74 -26.54
CA GLU A 93 -5.15 -0.82 -25.28
C GLU A 93 -4.64 0.57 -24.90
N ILE A 94 -4.76 0.88 -23.59
CA ILE A 94 -4.27 2.12 -22.98
C ILE A 94 -3.27 1.71 -21.89
N LEU A 95 -2.06 2.25 -21.99
CA LEU A 95 -1.00 2.07 -21.01
C LEU A 95 -1.03 3.22 -20.01
N PRO A 96 -0.41 3.08 -18.84
CA PRO A 96 -0.21 4.21 -17.94
C PRO A 96 0.45 5.37 -18.69
N PHE A 97 -0.04 6.60 -18.50
CA PHE A 97 0.43 7.77 -19.20
C PHE A 97 0.52 8.99 -18.29
N HIS A 98 1.49 9.84 -18.57
CA HIS A 98 1.60 11.18 -17.98
C HIS A 98 0.71 12.15 -18.77
N PRO A 99 -0.27 12.80 -18.13
CA PRO A 99 -1.12 13.78 -18.81
C PRO A 99 -0.34 14.97 -19.36
N ASP A 100 -0.69 15.41 -20.56
CA ASP A 100 -0.12 16.61 -21.18
C ASP A 100 -0.85 17.86 -20.66
N ALA A 101 -0.52 18.26 -19.43
CA ALA A 101 -1.03 19.44 -18.79
C ALA A 101 0.10 20.27 -18.21
N LYS A 102 -0.01 21.59 -18.36
CA LYS A 102 0.89 22.52 -17.68
C LYS A 102 0.57 22.52 -16.18
N ASP A 103 1.60 22.45 -15.34
CA ASP A 103 1.46 22.51 -13.87
C ASP A 103 0.49 21.44 -13.32
N LEU A 104 0.69 20.17 -13.72
CA LEU A 104 -0.21 19.06 -13.40
C LEU A 104 -0.43 18.88 -11.89
N GLY A 105 0.58 19.17 -11.06
CA GLY A 105 0.44 19.17 -9.60
C GLY A 105 -0.53 20.22 -9.04
N LEU A 106 -0.94 21.19 -9.85
CA LEU A 106 -1.96 22.19 -9.55
C LEU A 106 -3.27 21.93 -10.30
N ALA A 107 -3.39 20.83 -11.04
CA ALA A 107 -4.59 20.49 -11.77
C ALA A 107 -5.67 19.93 -10.82
N PHE A 108 -6.91 20.34 -11.08
CA PHE A 108 -8.13 19.75 -10.56
C PHE A 108 -8.49 18.62 -11.52
N LEU A 109 -8.24 17.36 -11.15
CA LEU A 109 -8.55 16.22 -12.00
C LEU A 109 -10.01 15.83 -11.88
N GLU A 110 -10.53 15.14 -12.88
CA GLU A 110 -11.86 14.54 -12.76
C GLU A 110 -11.90 13.49 -11.65
N ASP A 111 -12.99 13.43 -10.94
CA ASP A 111 -13.34 12.40 -9.98
C ASP A 111 -13.75 11.12 -10.74
N LEU A 112 -13.22 9.97 -10.33
CA LEU A 112 -13.47 8.70 -10.98
C LEU A 112 -14.47 7.86 -10.18
N PRO A 113 -15.24 6.96 -10.83
CA PRO A 113 -16.05 6.02 -10.10
C PRO A 113 -15.20 5.19 -9.13
N HIS A 114 -15.51 5.19 -7.83
CA HIS A 114 -14.73 4.51 -6.80
C HIS A 114 -15.59 3.77 -5.75
N GLY A 115 -16.86 3.47 -6.08
CA GLY A 115 -17.75 2.69 -5.24
C GLY A 115 -17.47 1.19 -5.29
N TRP A 116 -18.25 0.42 -4.51
CA TRP A 116 -18.15 -1.03 -4.45
C TRP A 116 -18.33 -1.70 -5.82
N ASN A 117 -19.41 -1.34 -6.54
CA ASN A 117 -19.80 -2.02 -7.77
C ASN A 117 -18.76 -1.88 -8.89
N ASP A 118 -18.28 -0.66 -9.10
CA ASP A 118 -17.33 -0.38 -10.16
C ASP A 118 -15.91 -0.87 -9.81
N THR A 119 -15.52 -0.82 -8.53
CA THR A 119 -14.24 -1.37 -8.07
C THR A 119 -14.22 -2.89 -8.15
N GLN A 120 -15.33 -3.59 -7.79
CA GLN A 120 -15.45 -5.02 -8.02
C GLN A 120 -15.46 -5.37 -9.51
N ALA A 121 -16.04 -4.50 -10.37
CA ALA A 121 -16.00 -4.66 -11.82
C ALA A 121 -14.57 -4.52 -12.37
N ALA A 122 -13.80 -3.52 -11.93
CA ALA A 122 -12.39 -3.32 -12.31
C ALA A 122 -11.51 -4.49 -11.86
N PHE A 123 -11.68 -4.93 -10.61
CA PHE A 123 -11.00 -6.08 -10.02
C PHE A 123 -11.32 -7.39 -10.73
N ASN A 124 -12.54 -7.55 -11.22
CA ASN A 124 -13.04 -8.69 -12.00
C ASN A 124 -12.60 -10.04 -11.40
N LYS A 125 -12.90 -10.28 -10.12
CA LYS A 125 -12.56 -11.52 -9.39
C LYS A 125 -11.05 -11.84 -9.39
N GLY A 126 -10.20 -10.84 -9.53
CA GLY A 126 -8.75 -10.98 -9.53
C GLY A 126 -8.10 -11.08 -10.91
N THR A 127 -8.86 -11.17 -12.02
CA THR A 127 -8.28 -11.07 -13.38
C THR A 127 -7.74 -9.68 -13.68
N TYR A 128 -8.27 -8.64 -13.03
CA TYR A 128 -7.73 -7.28 -12.98
C TYR A 128 -7.65 -6.57 -14.35
N ASP A 129 -8.54 -6.95 -15.28
CA ASP A 129 -8.49 -6.58 -16.69
C ASP A 129 -9.64 -5.66 -17.15
N LYS A 130 -10.39 -5.05 -16.22
CA LYS A 130 -11.56 -4.22 -16.52
C LYS A 130 -11.48 -2.79 -16.01
N TRP A 131 -10.28 -2.26 -15.81
CA TRP A 131 -10.10 -0.92 -15.26
C TRP A 131 -10.72 0.17 -16.12
N ILE A 132 -10.42 0.20 -17.43
CA ILE A 132 -10.92 1.25 -18.32
C ILE A 132 -12.45 1.21 -18.47
N PRO A 133 -13.08 0.04 -18.71
CA PRO A 133 -14.55 -0.02 -18.77
C PRO A 133 -15.24 0.38 -17.47
N ALA A 134 -14.61 0.15 -16.33
CA ALA A 134 -15.17 0.45 -15.02
C ALA A 134 -14.92 1.89 -14.53
N LYS A 135 -13.77 2.48 -14.90
CA LYS A 135 -13.23 3.70 -14.31
C LYS A 135 -12.91 4.82 -15.30
N SER A 136 -13.12 4.67 -16.60
CA SER A 136 -12.67 5.55 -17.70
C SER A 136 -11.17 5.41 -18.03
N ALA A 137 -10.73 6.12 -19.07
CA ALA A 137 -9.33 6.11 -19.49
C ALA A 137 -8.41 6.90 -18.53
N THR A 138 -8.95 7.87 -17.81
CA THR A 138 -8.24 8.65 -16.80
C THR A 138 -7.65 7.80 -15.69
N THR A 139 -8.21 6.61 -15.44
CA THR A 139 -7.66 5.63 -14.48
C THR A 139 -6.17 5.36 -14.70
N MET A 140 -5.68 5.45 -15.94
CA MET A 140 -4.29 5.16 -16.32
C MET A 140 -3.35 6.37 -16.19
N ALA A 141 -3.85 7.53 -15.74
CA ALA A 141 -3.04 8.73 -15.55
C ALA A 141 -2.11 8.61 -14.35
N HIS A 142 -0.88 9.13 -14.46
CA HIS A 142 0.06 9.20 -13.35
C HIS A 142 0.80 10.54 -13.29
N LEU A 143 1.29 10.86 -12.10
CA LEU A 143 2.13 12.01 -11.82
C LEU A 143 3.60 11.59 -11.74
N THR A 144 4.48 12.58 -11.80
CA THR A 144 5.92 12.40 -11.70
C THR A 144 6.52 13.30 -10.60
N ARG A 145 7.82 13.15 -10.36
CA ARG A 145 8.56 14.04 -9.44
C ARG A 145 8.42 15.52 -9.80
N GLU A 146 8.28 15.84 -11.07
CA GLU A 146 8.18 17.23 -11.54
C GLU A 146 6.83 17.83 -11.13
N ASP A 147 5.78 17.03 -11.05
CA ASP A 147 4.43 17.45 -10.70
C ASP A 147 4.25 17.57 -9.17
N ILE A 148 4.79 16.60 -8.41
CA ILE A 148 4.63 16.50 -6.95
C ILE A 148 5.98 16.37 -6.23
N PRO A 149 6.91 17.32 -6.40
CA PRO A 149 8.28 17.22 -5.89
C PRO A 149 8.35 17.12 -4.37
N PHE A 150 7.38 17.65 -3.64
CA PHE A 150 7.32 17.55 -2.17
C PHE A 150 7.10 16.12 -1.69
N HIS A 151 6.16 15.38 -2.30
CA HIS A 151 5.88 13.98 -1.94
C HIS A 151 7.09 13.07 -2.24
N TYR A 152 7.75 13.31 -3.36
CA TYR A 152 8.99 12.59 -3.69
C TYR A 152 10.13 12.93 -2.70
N ALA A 153 10.18 14.17 -2.22
CA ALA A 153 11.14 14.57 -1.20
C ALA A 153 10.86 13.91 0.15
N LEU A 154 9.58 13.75 0.53
CA LEU A 154 9.20 12.96 1.71
C LEU A 154 9.69 11.52 1.60
N ALA A 155 9.46 10.87 0.44
CA ALA A 155 9.92 9.51 0.18
C ALA A 155 11.45 9.41 0.20
N ASP A 156 12.17 10.42 -0.29
CA ASP A 156 13.64 10.45 -0.29
C ASP A 156 14.24 10.76 1.09
N ALA A 157 13.49 11.41 1.97
CA ALA A 157 13.93 11.73 3.33
C ALA A 157 13.59 10.64 4.35
N PHE A 158 12.46 9.98 4.21
CA PHE A 158 11.88 9.05 5.18
C PHE A 158 11.58 7.69 4.57
N THR A 159 10.85 6.82 5.27
CA THR A 159 10.46 5.52 4.75
C THR A 159 9.15 5.61 4.00
N VAL A 160 9.13 5.10 2.75
CA VAL A 160 7.92 4.87 1.97
C VAL A 160 7.56 3.39 2.00
N CYS A 161 6.27 3.04 2.17
CA CYS A 161 5.79 1.67 2.11
C CYS A 161 5.16 1.41 0.73
N ASP A 162 5.82 0.61 -0.11
CA ASP A 162 5.39 0.35 -1.49
C ASP A 162 4.46 -0.88 -1.64
N ALA A 163 4.03 -1.43 -0.51
CA ALA A 163 3.02 -2.48 -0.43
C ALA A 163 1.95 -2.15 0.63
N TYR A 164 1.66 -0.85 0.82
CA TYR A 164 0.55 -0.40 1.64
C TYR A 164 -0.71 -0.28 0.79
N HIS A 165 -1.78 -0.94 1.22
CA HIS A 165 -3.05 -1.04 0.52
C HIS A 165 -4.13 -0.27 1.27
N CYS A 166 -5.12 0.28 0.55
CA CYS A 166 -6.38 0.60 1.20
C CYS A 166 -7.06 -0.69 1.68
N SER A 167 -7.91 -0.57 2.69
CA SER A 167 -8.46 -1.75 3.38
C SER A 167 -9.67 -2.35 2.69
N PHE A 168 -10.34 -1.54 1.87
CA PHE A 168 -11.63 -1.88 1.28
C PHE A 168 -11.61 -1.58 -0.23
N MET A 169 -12.23 -2.45 -1.03
CA MET A 169 -12.40 -2.28 -2.47
C MET A 169 -13.60 -1.36 -2.75
N GLY A 170 -13.45 -0.07 -2.50
CA GLY A 170 -14.52 0.91 -2.66
C GLY A 170 -14.15 2.27 -2.05
N SER A 171 -15.17 3.03 -1.69
CA SER A 171 -15.10 4.44 -1.36
C SER A 171 -14.51 4.79 0.01
N THR A 172 -14.48 6.09 0.28
CA THR A 172 -13.88 6.78 1.43
C THR A 172 -14.33 6.22 2.79
N ASP A 173 -15.64 6.22 3.08
CA ASP A 173 -16.14 5.89 4.42
C ASP A 173 -15.78 4.47 4.87
N PRO A 174 -16.02 3.40 4.08
CA PRO A 174 -15.62 2.07 4.48
C PRO A 174 -14.11 1.97 4.77
N ASN A 175 -13.26 2.62 3.98
CA ASN A 175 -11.81 2.64 4.19
C ASN A 175 -11.44 3.37 5.50
N ARG A 176 -12.07 4.51 5.78
CA ARG A 176 -11.86 5.25 7.03
C ARG A 176 -12.37 4.48 8.24
N TYR A 177 -13.46 3.69 8.11
CA TYR A 177 -13.91 2.82 9.21
C TYR A 177 -12.87 1.75 9.56
N TYR A 178 -12.12 1.22 8.59
CA TYR A 178 -10.99 0.34 8.91
C TYR A 178 -9.90 1.04 9.73
N MET A 179 -9.63 2.31 9.47
CA MET A 179 -8.70 3.11 10.30
C MET A 179 -9.24 3.37 11.71
N TRP A 180 -10.55 3.61 11.83
CA TRP A 180 -11.16 3.93 13.12
C TRP A 180 -11.51 2.71 13.98
N THR A 181 -11.76 1.54 13.37
CA THR A 181 -12.40 0.43 14.06
C THR A 181 -11.86 -0.95 13.67
N GLY A 182 -11.00 -1.05 12.67
CA GLY A 182 -10.45 -2.31 12.17
C GLY A 182 -11.35 -3.08 11.19
N TYR A 183 -12.58 -2.63 10.92
CA TYR A 183 -13.53 -3.25 9.98
C TYR A 183 -14.65 -2.26 9.59
N THR A 184 -15.61 -2.67 8.77
CA THR A 184 -16.77 -1.87 8.36
C THR A 184 -18.10 -2.41 8.93
N GLY A 185 -18.08 -3.02 10.12
CA GLY A 185 -19.23 -3.70 10.67
C GLY A 185 -19.57 -5.02 9.97
N ASN A 186 -18.55 -5.72 9.44
CA ASN A 186 -18.68 -6.94 8.63
C ASN A 186 -19.34 -8.11 9.38
N ASP A 187 -19.49 -8.02 10.71
CA ASP A 187 -20.17 -9.02 11.53
C ASP A 187 -21.70 -8.87 11.50
N GLY A 188 -22.22 -7.90 10.75
CA GLY A 188 -23.65 -7.62 10.62
C GLY A 188 -24.28 -7.00 11.86
N LYS A 189 -23.48 -6.42 12.76
CA LYS A 189 -23.92 -5.75 13.98
C LYS A 189 -23.67 -4.26 13.91
N GLY A 190 -24.41 -3.50 14.72
CA GLY A 190 -24.18 -2.07 14.85
C GLY A 190 -24.44 -1.25 13.57
N GLY A 191 -25.21 -1.78 12.59
CA GLY A 191 -25.59 -1.08 11.37
C GLY A 191 -24.72 -1.42 10.14
N GLY A 192 -23.66 -2.21 10.25
CA GLY A 192 -22.86 -2.68 9.12
C GLY A 192 -23.41 -3.94 8.46
N PRO A 193 -22.78 -4.45 7.37
CA PRO A 193 -21.57 -3.91 6.75
C PRO A 193 -21.83 -2.65 5.92
N VAL A 194 -20.91 -1.71 5.99
CA VAL A 194 -20.94 -0.49 5.18
C VAL A 194 -20.14 -0.71 3.89
N LEU A 195 -20.75 -0.46 2.74
CA LEU A 195 -20.17 -0.73 1.42
C LEU A 195 -20.03 0.54 0.54
N GLY A 196 -20.44 1.69 1.04
CA GLY A 196 -20.39 2.97 0.35
C GLY A 196 -20.29 4.11 1.34
N ASN A 197 -20.35 5.34 0.85
CA ASN A 197 -20.41 6.53 1.70
C ASN A 197 -21.83 6.68 2.28
N ASP A 198 -22.18 5.77 3.17
CA ASP A 198 -23.46 5.73 3.86
C ASP A 198 -23.29 6.38 5.23
N GLU A 199 -23.98 7.50 5.42
CA GLU A 199 -23.93 8.34 6.62
C GLU A 199 -25.07 7.99 7.59
N ALA A 200 -25.10 6.77 8.04
CA ALA A 200 -26.11 6.31 9.02
C ALA A 200 -25.50 6.18 10.42
N GLY A 201 -26.33 6.18 11.46
CA GLY A 201 -25.90 5.95 12.84
C GLY A 201 -25.37 4.54 13.03
N TYR A 202 -24.08 4.40 13.28
CA TYR A 202 -23.44 3.15 13.59
C TYR A 202 -23.17 3.03 15.08
N SER A 203 -23.11 1.81 15.62
CA SER A 203 -22.98 1.60 17.06
C SER A 203 -21.96 0.57 17.48
N TRP A 204 -21.11 0.06 16.54
CA TRP A 204 -20.00 -0.79 16.97
C TRP A 204 -18.86 0.04 17.57
N THR A 205 -18.04 -0.58 18.42
CA THR A 205 -16.98 0.09 19.17
C THR A 205 -15.85 0.57 18.24
N THR A 206 -15.40 1.79 18.47
CA THR A 206 -14.27 2.39 17.77
C THR A 206 -12.97 2.27 18.58
N TYR A 207 -11.83 2.42 17.90
CA TYR A 207 -10.53 2.35 18.57
C TYR A 207 -10.26 3.52 19.52
N PRO A 208 -10.68 4.78 19.24
CA PRO A 208 -10.59 5.85 20.23
C PRO A 208 -11.34 5.57 21.54
N GLU A 209 -12.49 4.86 21.50
CA GLU A 209 -13.18 4.43 22.73
C GLU A 209 -12.34 3.42 23.54
N ARG A 210 -11.60 2.55 22.86
CA ARG A 210 -10.70 1.59 23.51
C ARG A 210 -9.50 2.29 24.15
N LEU A 211 -8.93 3.28 23.45
CA LEU A 211 -7.86 4.12 23.98
C LEU A 211 -8.34 4.89 25.23
N GLU A 212 -9.54 5.49 25.17
CA GLU A 212 -10.14 6.19 26.31
C GLU A 212 -10.28 5.28 27.53
N LYS A 213 -10.81 4.06 27.32
CA LYS A 213 -10.96 3.08 28.39
C LYS A 213 -9.63 2.58 28.98
N ALA A 214 -8.56 2.69 28.21
CA ALA A 214 -7.21 2.27 28.62
C ALA A 214 -6.35 3.42 29.15
N ASP A 215 -6.93 4.60 29.38
CA ASP A 215 -6.26 5.82 29.82
C ASP A 215 -5.10 6.26 28.87
N VAL A 216 -5.18 5.92 27.56
CA VAL A 216 -4.30 6.42 26.53
C VAL A 216 -4.88 7.72 25.97
N SER A 217 -4.13 8.80 26.06
CA SER A 217 -4.60 10.12 25.63
C SER A 217 -4.71 10.20 24.10
N TRP A 218 -5.82 10.77 23.62
CA TRP A 218 -6.08 10.90 22.20
C TRP A 218 -6.86 12.18 21.88
N LYS A 219 -6.73 12.66 20.63
CA LYS A 219 -7.53 13.77 20.04
C LYS A 219 -7.66 13.63 18.54
N ILE A 220 -8.73 14.21 17.99
CA ILE A 220 -8.88 14.50 16.58
C ILE A 220 -8.67 16.02 16.39
N TYR A 221 -7.70 16.39 15.57
CA TYR A 221 -7.51 17.77 15.14
C TYR A 221 -8.09 17.93 13.74
N GLN A 222 -8.96 18.92 13.59
CA GLN A 222 -9.63 19.19 12.31
C GLN A 222 -9.80 20.70 12.11
N ASP A 223 -9.84 21.14 10.87
CA ASP A 223 -10.19 22.51 10.54
C ASP A 223 -11.71 22.60 10.50
N ILE A 224 -12.27 23.52 11.26
CA ILE A 224 -13.70 23.62 11.53
C ILE A 224 -14.29 24.96 11.07
N GLY A 225 -13.57 25.69 10.20
CA GLY A 225 -14.07 26.91 9.58
C GLY A 225 -14.43 28.00 10.59
N ASP A 226 -15.72 28.28 10.72
CA ASP A 226 -16.22 29.36 11.59
C ASP A 226 -16.40 28.95 13.06
N GLY A 227 -15.98 27.75 13.45
CA GLY A 227 -16.02 27.25 14.82
C GLY A 227 -16.54 25.83 14.94
N LEU A 228 -16.49 25.28 16.16
CA LEU A 228 -16.96 23.92 16.45
C LEU A 228 -18.49 23.74 16.31
N ASP A 229 -19.23 24.80 16.06
CA ASP A 229 -20.68 24.75 15.89
C ASP A 229 -21.10 24.49 14.43
N ALA A 230 -20.16 24.51 13.49
CA ALA A 230 -20.44 24.17 12.10
C ALA A 230 -20.92 22.72 11.99
N ASP A 231 -22.09 22.54 11.41
CA ASP A 231 -22.74 21.23 11.23
C ASP A 231 -22.65 20.28 12.44
N GLY A 232 -23.02 20.81 13.58
CA GLY A 232 -23.03 20.06 14.84
C GLY A 232 -21.66 19.90 15.49
N GLY A 233 -20.69 20.72 15.09
CA GLY A 233 -19.33 20.69 15.66
C GLY A 233 -18.42 19.64 15.08
N TRP A 234 -18.77 19.08 13.91
CA TRP A 234 -17.97 18.09 13.21
C TRP A 234 -17.08 18.69 12.13
N GLY A 235 -17.17 20.02 11.90
CA GLY A 235 -16.36 20.74 10.94
C GLY A 235 -16.83 20.62 9.49
N TRP A 236 -17.87 19.89 9.20
CA TRP A 236 -18.44 19.80 7.86
C TRP A 236 -19.18 21.07 7.51
N ILE A 237 -18.68 21.85 6.57
CA ILE A 237 -19.30 23.07 6.07
C ILE A 237 -19.15 23.15 4.55
N GLY A 238 -19.99 24.00 3.90
CA GLY A 238 -19.95 24.20 2.44
C GLY A 238 -18.76 25.01 1.91
N ASP A 239 -17.78 25.38 2.75
CA ASP A 239 -16.55 26.07 2.35
C ASP A 239 -15.38 25.07 2.35
N ALA A 240 -15.01 24.59 1.18
CA ALA A 240 -13.97 23.59 0.98
C ALA A 240 -12.58 23.96 1.54
N TYR A 241 -12.32 25.24 1.72
CA TYR A 241 -11.04 25.74 2.25
C TYR A 241 -11.02 25.88 3.78
N ARG A 242 -12.13 25.65 4.43
CA ARG A 242 -12.29 25.98 5.86
C ARG A 242 -12.78 24.83 6.71
N GLY A 243 -13.66 23.98 6.20
CA GLY A 243 -14.20 22.83 6.90
C GLY A 243 -13.71 21.51 6.33
N ASN A 244 -13.78 20.45 7.14
CA ASN A 244 -13.47 19.11 6.65
C ASN A 244 -14.58 18.59 5.72
N TYR A 245 -14.28 17.48 5.01
CA TYR A 245 -15.14 16.90 3.96
C TYR A 245 -16.01 15.72 4.49
N GLY A 246 -16.33 15.69 5.77
CA GLY A 246 -16.97 14.54 6.40
C GLY A 246 -15.97 13.45 6.82
N ASP A 247 -14.69 13.68 6.60
CA ASP A 247 -13.59 12.74 6.84
C ASP A 247 -13.36 12.39 8.30
N ASN A 248 -13.90 13.19 9.22
CA ASN A 248 -14.07 12.79 10.61
C ASN A 248 -15.27 11.83 10.72
N SER A 249 -15.10 10.60 10.24
CA SER A 249 -16.16 9.61 10.12
C SER A 249 -16.70 9.11 11.47
N LEU A 250 -16.12 9.53 12.61
CA LEU A 250 -16.73 9.33 13.94
C LEU A 250 -18.07 10.07 14.05
N LEU A 251 -18.32 11.09 13.21
CA LEU A 251 -19.62 11.74 13.02
C LEU A 251 -20.75 10.73 12.80
N TYR A 252 -20.49 9.59 12.14
CA TYR A 252 -21.52 8.63 11.76
C TYR A 252 -21.82 7.59 12.83
N PHE A 253 -21.12 7.67 13.98
CA PHE A 253 -21.33 6.76 15.13
C PHE A 253 -22.18 7.41 16.22
N ASP A 254 -23.23 6.70 16.65
CA ASP A 254 -24.20 7.18 17.65
C ASP A 254 -23.57 7.61 18.97
N GLN A 255 -22.54 6.90 19.44
CA GLN A 255 -21.86 7.21 20.70
C GLN A 255 -21.16 8.57 20.68
N TYR A 256 -20.71 9.03 19.51
CA TYR A 256 -20.12 10.37 19.36
C TYR A 256 -21.19 11.44 19.13
N ARG A 257 -22.20 11.15 18.30
CA ARG A 257 -23.30 12.08 18.01
C ARG A 257 -24.13 12.42 19.24
N ASN A 258 -24.31 11.44 20.12
CA ASN A 258 -25.10 11.58 21.35
C ASN A 258 -24.27 12.08 22.54
N ALA A 259 -22.94 12.16 22.44
CA ALA A 259 -22.07 12.71 23.47
C ALA A 259 -22.38 14.19 23.74
N LYS A 260 -22.15 14.63 24.98
CA LYS A 260 -22.43 15.98 25.44
C LYS A 260 -21.13 16.73 25.77
N PRO A 261 -21.13 18.08 25.74
CA PRO A 261 -20.01 18.86 26.22
C PRO A 261 -19.54 18.39 27.61
N GLY A 262 -18.25 18.14 27.75
CA GLY A 262 -17.63 17.55 28.94
C GLY A 262 -17.45 16.03 28.89
N ASP A 263 -18.13 15.32 27.96
CA ASP A 263 -17.83 13.91 27.70
C ASP A 263 -16.57 13.79 26.86
N PRO A 264 -15.66 12.84 27.15
CA PRO A 264 -14.43 12.67 26.39
C PRO A 264 -14.65 12.48 24.87
N LEU A 265 -15.68 11.71 24.48
CA LEU A 265 -16.01 11.48 23.07
C LEU A 265 -16.54 12.75 22.38
N TYR A 266 -17.12 13.69 23.13
CA TYR A 266 -17.48 15.01 22.60
C TYR A 266 -16.25 15.89 22.43
N ASP A 267 -15.50 16.09 23.51
CA ASP A 267 -14.46 17.12 23.55
C ASP A 267 -13.24 16.75 22.71
N LYS A 268 -12.85 15.44 22.69
CA LYS A 268 -11.66 14.96 22.01
C LYS A 268 -11.88 14.67 20.52
N ALA A 269 -13.09 14.28 20.11
CA ALA A 269 -13.40 13.98 18.70
C ALA A 269 -13.65 15.23 17.85
N ARG A 270 -13.81 16.40 18.45
CA ARG A 270 -14.19 17.65 17.78
C ARG A 270 -13.21 18.79 18.00
N THR A 271 -11.96 18.49 18.38
CA THR A 271 -10.96 19.51 18.65
C THR A 271 -10.51 20.18 17.35
N GLY A 272 -10.65 21.50 17.26
CA GLY A 272 -10.19 22.27 16.10
C GLY A 272 -8.65 22.29 15.99
N THR A 273 -8.15 22.60 14.81
CA THR A 273 -6.73 22.88 14.56
C THR A 273 -6.41 24.37 14.61
N ASP A 274 -7.29 25.20 14.08
CA ASP A 274 -7.28 26.65 14.15
C ASP A 274 -8.68 27.19 14.33
N ALA A 275 -9.49 26.80 13.49
CA ALA A 275 -10.91 26.66 13.42
C ALA A 275 -11.76 27.86 13.80
N ARG A 276 -11.21 29.03 13.93
CA ARG A 276 -11.98 30.22 14.30
C ARG A 276 -11.71 31.35 13.33
N LYS A 277 -12.75 32.16 13.14
CA LYS A 277 -12.66 33.33 12.26
C LYS A 277 -11.49 34.24 12.66
N GLY A 278 -10.51 34.35 11.75
CA GLY A 278 -9.35 35.23 11.94
C GLY A 278 -8.14 34.57 12.59
N GLU A 279 -8.21 33.28 12.96
CA GLU A 279 -7.07 32.49 13.43
C GLU A 279 -6.38 31.77 12.26
N GLY A 280 -5.10 31.38 12.45
CA GLY A 280 -4.34 30.65 11.44
C GLY A 280 -4.53 29.15 11.55
N PHE A 281 -4.24 28.40 10.46
CA PHE A 281 -4.28 26.95 10.48
C PHE A 281 -3.38 26.36 11.57
N PHE A 282 -3.84 25.28 12.23
CA PHE A 282 -3.10 24.51 13.24
C PHE A 282 -2.83 25.23 14.56
N ASP A 283 -3.52 26.31 14.90
CA ASP A 283 -3.21 27.08 16.13
C ASP A 283 -3.35 26.23 17.39
N ILE A 284 -4.41 25.39 17.46
CA ILE A 284 -4.60 24.50 18.62
C ILE A 284 -3.55 23.38 18.64
N LEU A 285 -3.28 22.72 17.50
CA LEU A 285 -2.22 21.71 17.39
C LEU A 285 -0.86 22.29 17.78
N ARG A 286 -0.49 23.48 17.27
CA ARG A 286 0.76 24.17 17.60
C ARG A 286 0.83 24.51 19.08
N ALA A 287 -0.26 24.94 19.69
CA ALA A 287 -0.31 25.24 21.11
C ALA A 287 -0.05 23.98 21.95
N ASP A 288 -0.71 22.88 21.63
CA ASP A 288 -0.52 21.59 22.32
C ASP A 288 0.93 21.10 22.17
N VAL A 289 1.51 21.14 20.95
CA VAL A 289 2.90 20.74 20.69
C VAL A 289 3.88 21.63 21.47
N LYS A 290 3.74 22.96 21.40
CA LYS A 290 4.63 23.91 22.12
C LYS A 290 4.57 23.71 23.62
N ALA A 291 3.41 23.40 24.16
CA ALA A 291 3.21 23.16 25.58
C ALA A 291 3.64 21.75 26.04
N GLY A 292 4.09 20.87 25.13
CA GLY A 292 4.40 19.47 25.44
C GLY A 292 3.15 18.66 25.85
N LYS A 293 1.98 19.03 25.30
CA LYS A 293 0.68 18.42 25.61
C LYS A 293 0.07 17.68 24.41
N LEU A 294 0.88 17.42 23.35
CA LEU A 294 0.40 16.58 22.25
C LEU A 294 -0.03 15.23 22.82
N PRO A 295 -1.23 14.72 22.50
CA PRO A 295 -1.68 13.41 22.98
C PRO A 295 -0.77 12.26 22.52
N GLU A 296 -0.91 11.11 23.15
CA GLU A 296 -0.23 9.88 22.71
C GLU A 296 -0.70 9.43 21.32
N VAL A 297 -1.99 9.66 20.99
CA VAL A 297 -2.55 9.40 19.67
C VAL A 297 -3.30 10.62 19.16
N SER A 298 -2.98 11.05 17.96
CA SER A 298 -3.64 12.19 17.30
C SER A 298 -4.01 11.82 15.87
N TRP A 299 -5.24 12.12 15.46
CA TRP A 299 -5.64 12.10 14.06
C TRP A 299 -5.83 13.54 13.57
N ILE A 300 -5.38 13.80 12.36
CA ILE A 300 -5.56 15.09 11.71
C ILE A 300 -6.46 14.88 10.50
N VAL A 301 -7.52 15.67 10.42
CA VAL A 301 -8.49 15.67 9.33
C VAL A 301 -8.36 17.01 8.59
N ALA A 302 -7.96 16.95 7.32
CA ALA A 302 -7.75 18.13 6.50
C ALA A 302 -9.09 18.74 6.02
N PRO A 303 -9.14 20.07 5.74
CA PRO A 303 -10.22 20.63 4.95
C PRO A 303 -10.25 20.03 3.53
N GLU A 304 -11.42 19.98 2.90
CA GLU A 304 -11.66 19.38 1.59
C GLU A 304 -10.60 19.79 0.54
N ALA A 305 -10.33 21.09 0.41
CA ALA A 305 -9.38 21.61 -0.58
C ALA A 305 -7.93 21.15 -0.37
N PHE A 306 -7.60 20.57 0.79
CA PHE A 306 -6.25 20.13 1.14
C PHE A 306 -6.14 18.61 1.32
N THR A 307 -7.22 17.86 1.05
CA THR A 307 -7.25 16.40 1.19
C THR A 307 -6.51 15.67 0.08
N GLU A 308 -6.26 16.31 -1.04
CA GLU A 308 -5.72 15.73 -2.29
C GLU A 308 -6.73 14.87 -3.06
N HIS A 309 -8.03 14.88 -2.69
CA HIS A 309 -9.07 14.31 -3.54
C HIS A 309 -8.85 14.75 -5.00
N PRO A 310 -9.05 13.92 -6.03
CA PRO A 310 -8.62 14.26 -7.40
C PRO A 310 -9.10 15.61 -7.90
N ASN A 311 -10.31 16.02 -7.54
CA ASN A 311 -10.85 17.33 -7.87
C ASN A 311 -10.23 18.50 -7.07
N TRP A 312 -9.15 18.22 -6.31
CA TRP A 312 -8.29 19.21 -5.66
C TRP A 312 -6.82 18.92 -5.98
N PRO A 313 -5.98 19.97 -6.13
CA PRO A 313 -4.59 19.80 -6.52
C PRO A 313 -3.75 19.06 -5.48
N ALA A 314 -2.91 18.14 -5.94
CA ALA A 314 -1.95 17.44 -5.07
C ALA A 314 -1.02 18.40 -4.30
N ASN A 315 -0.66 19.53 -4.92
CA ASN A 315 0.22 20.53 -4.30
C ASN A 315 -0.47 21.36 -3.20
N TYR A 316 -1.80 21.35 -3.11
CA TYR A 316 -2.52 21.92 -1.98
C TYR A 316 -2.35 21.05 -0.74
N GLY A 317 -2.45 19.70 -0.90
CA GLY A 317 -2.13 18.78 0.19
C GLY A 317 -0.66 18.82 0.59
N ALA A 318 0.27 18.95 -0.36
CA ALA A 318 1.68 19.16 -0.05
C ALA A 318 1.91 20.36 0.88
N TRP A 319 1.24 21.47 0.60
CA TRP A 319 1.27 22.65 1.49
C TRP A 319 0.73 22.30 2.89
N TYR A 320 -0.42 21.61 2.97
CA TYR A 320 -1.03 21.24 4.24
C TYR A 320 -0.10 20.30 5.05
N ILE A 321 0.45 19.28 4.42
CA ILE A 321 1.43 18.36 5.05
C ILE A 321 2.65 19.15 5.59
N SER A 322 3.12 20.15 4.83
CA SER A 322 4.25 20.97 5.29
C SER A 322 3.92 21.75 6.57
N GLN A 323 2.68 22.23 6.70
CA GLN A 323 2.20 22.95 7.89
C GLN A 323 2.04 21.99 9.10
N VAL A 324 1.61 20.75 8.87
CA VAL A 324 1.60 19.70 9.91
C VAL A 324 3.01 19.44 10.41
N LEU A 325 3.99 19.27 9.51
CA LEU A 325 5.40 19.09 9.89
C LEU A 325 5.95 20.30 10.65
N ASP A 326 5.60 21.51 10.22
CA ASP A 326 6.00 22.74 10.93
C ASP A 326 5.39 22.82 12.34
N ALA A 327 4.14 22.43 12.49
CA ALA A 327 3.48 22.37 13.79
C ALA A 327 4.19 21.37 14.73
N LEU A 328 4.39 20.13 14.26
CA LEU A 328 4.99 19.05 15.05
C LEU A 328 6.46 19.32 15.39
N THR A 329 7.24 19.91 14.47
CA THR A 329 8.67 20.22 14.68
C THR A 329 8.89 21.51 15.44
N SER A 330 7.85 22.30 15.74
CA SER A 330 7.94 23.54 16.52
C SER A 330 8.42 23.30 17.95
N ASN A 331 8.31 22.06 18.46
CA ASN A 331 8.93 21.60 19.69
C ASN A 331 9.80 20.36 19.37
N PRO A 332 11.15 20.52 19.28
CA PRO A 332 12.04 19.41 18.96
C PRO A 332 11.99 18.24 19.94
N ASP A 333 11.67 18.45 21.21
CA ASP A 333 11.55 17.37 22.19
C ASP A 333 10.32 16.50 21.87
N VAL A 334 9.18 17.10 21.56
CA VAL A 334 7.97 16.38 21.14
C VAL A 334 8.23 15.63 19.83
N TRP A 335 8.79 16.30 18.81
CA TRP A 335 9.08 15.66 17.53
C TRP A 335 10.05 14.49 17.68
N SER A 336 11.06 14.60 18.54
CA SER A 336 12.06 13.55 18.78
C SER A 336 11.44 12.21 19.23
N LYS A 337 10.18 12.22 19.65
CA LYS A 337 9.39 11.08 20.18
C LYS A 337 8.14 10.78 19.35
N THR A 338 8.02 11.36 18.16
CA THR A 338 6.80 11.31 17.33
C THR A 338 6.99 10.38 16.13
N ALA A 339 5.95 9.59 15.83
CA ALA A 339 5.75 8.92 14.55
C ALA A 339 4.54 9.53 13.84
N LEU A 340 4.75 10.08 12.64
CA LEU A 340 3.71 10.60 11.76
C LEU A 340 3.51 9.62 10.61
N PHE A 341 2.28 9.13 10.45
CA PHE A 341 1.82 8.36 9.30
C PHE A 341 1.02 9.27 8.37
N ILE A 342 1.43 9.35 7.11
CA ILE A 342 0.71 10.08 6.05
C ILE A 342 0.31 9.03 5.02
N THR A 343 -0.98 8.85 4.82
CA THR A 343 -1.52 7.89 3.88
C THR A 343 -2.76 8.43 3.18
N TYR A 344 -3.36 7.63 2.33
CA TYR A 344 -4.58 7.95 1.57
C TYR A 344 -5.61 6.86 1.87
N ASP A 345 -6.87 7.24 1.96
CA ASP A 345 -7.95 6.33 2.34
C ASP A 345 -8.21 5.28 1.28
N GLU A 346 -8.24 5.67 -0.01
CA GLU A 346 -8.42 4.77 -1.12
C GLU A 346 -7.80 5.34 -2.43
N ASN A 347 -7.96 4.65 -3.55
CA ASN A 347 -7.29 4.97 -4.81
C ASN A 347 -8.11 5.87 -5.75
N ASP A 348 -9.29 6.35 -5.36
CA ASP A 348 -10.28 6.91 -6.30
C ASP A 348 -10.69 5.84 -7.34
N GLY A 349 -10.47 6.09 -8.55
CA GLY A 349 -10.48 5.09 -9.61
C GLY A 349 -9.12 4.90 -10.27
N PHE A 350 -8.03 5.48 -9.72
CA PHE A 350 -6.70 5.37 -10.32
C PHE A 350 -6.14 3.96 -10.23
N PHE A 351 -5.60 3.50 -11.35
CA PHE A 351 -5.00 2.18 -11.50
C PHE A 351 -3.77 2.01 -10.61
N ASP A 352 -3.60 0.80 -10.09
CA ASP A 352 -2.37 0.30 -9.51
C ASP A 352 -2.07 -1.07 -10.10
N HIS A 353 -0.83 -1.36 -10.51
CA HIS A 353 -0.49 -2.59 -11.22
C HIS A 353 -0.41 -3.83 -10.32
N VAL A 354 -0.29 -3.65 -9.02
CA VAL A 354 -0.21 -4.78 -8.08
C VAL A 354 -1.61 -5.25 -7.73
N VAL A 355 -1.92 -6.48 -8.10
CA VAL A 355 -3.17 -7.12 -7.67
C VAL A 355 -3.12 -7.30 -6.16
N PRO A 356 -4.03 -6.69 -5.38
CA PRO A 356 -4.01 -6.79 -3.94
C PRO A 356 -4.23 -8.23 -3.46
N PRO A 357 -3.69 -8.63 -2.30
CA PRO A 357 -4.09 -9.89 -1.68
C PRO A 357 -5.57 -9.85 -1.30
N PHE A 358 -6.28 -10.95 -1.53
CA PHE A 358 -7.69 -11.09 -1.21
C PHE A 358 -8.01 -12.50 -0.74
N PRO A 359 -9.04 -12.70 0.13
CA PRO A 359 -9.44 -14.02 0.59
C PRO A 359 -10.15 -14.81 -0.50
N ALA A 360 -10.05 -16.13 -0.45
CA ALA A 360 -10.80 -17.00 -1.36
C ALA A 360 -12.29 -17.05 -0.97
N GLY A 361 -13.17 -16.65 -1.88
CA GLY A 361 -14.63 -16.69 -1.68
C GLY A 361 -15.23 -18.11 -1.76
N SER A 362 -14.46 -19.08 -2.25
CA SER A 362 -14.87 -20.49 -2.33
C SER A 362 -13.67 -21.42 -2.47
N ALA A 363 -13.86 -22.72 -2.23
CA ALA A 363 -12.84 -23.73 -2.43
C ALA A 363 -12.37 -23.86 -3.90
N ALA A 364 -13.19 -23.41 -4.85
CA ALA A 364 -12.84 -23.36 -6.28
C ALA A 364 -11.89 -22.17 -6.58
N GLN A 365 -11.96 -21.10 -5.80
CA GLN A 365 -11.13 -19.91 -5.95
C GLN A 365 -9.83 -20.00 -5.17
N GLY A 366 -9.70 -20.87 -4.17
CA GLY A 366 -8.49 -21.03 -3.40
C GLY A 366 -8.69 -21.56 -1.99
N LYS A 367 -7.72 -21.30 -1.09
CA LYS A 367 -7.74 -21.77 0.29
C LYS A 367 -7.04 -20.79 1.22
N SER A 368 -7.34 -20.91 2.50
CA SER A 368 -6.69 -20.16 3.56
C SER A 368 -6.41 -21.06 4.78
N THR A 369 -5.30 -20.80 5.47
CA THR A 369 -4.99 -21.44 6.77
C THR A 369 -5.64 -20.68 7.93
N VAL A 370 -6.20 -19.50 7.69
CA VAL A 370 -6.89 -18.66 8.67
C VAL A 370 -8.33 -18.43 8.24
N ASP A 371 -9.20 -18.07 9.19
CA ASP A 371 -10.58 -17.73 8.88
C ASP A 371 -10.67 -16.46 8.02
N VAL A 372 -11.50 -16.52 6.98
CA VAL A 372 -11.74 -15.46 5.99
C VAL A 372 -13.18 -14.95 6.00
N SER A 373 -14.06 -15.52 6.84
CA SER A 373 -15.50 -15.25 6.80
C SER A 373 -15.83 -13.78 7.04
N GLY A 374 -15.04 -13.09 7.86
CA GLY A 374 -15.18 -11.66 8.14
C GLY A 374 -14.73 -10.73 7.00
N ASP A 375 -14.13 -11.26 5.92
CA ASP A 375 -13.59 -10.45 4.83
C ASP A 375 -14.28 -10.71 3.49
N LEU A 376 -15.47 -11.35 3.52
CA LEU A 376 -16.25 -11.71 2.33
C LEU A 376 -17.67 -11.17 2.45
N TYR A 377 -18.10 -10.42 1.43
CA TYR A 377 -19.49 -10.02 1.25
C TYR A 377 -20.25 -11.02 0.38
N ALA A 378 -21.40 -11.45 0.88
CA ALA A 378 -22.21 -12.48 0.20
C ALA A 378 -22.96 -11.95 -1.04
N GLY A 379 -23.03 -10.62 -1.19
CA GLY A 379 -23.83 -9.98 -2.24
C GLY A 379 -25.29 -9.78 -1.84
N ASP A 380 -25.94 -8.84 -2.52
CA ASP A 380 -27.39 -8.59 -2.48
C ASP A 380 -27.94 -8.29 -3.88
N SER A 381 -29.19 -7.82 -3.98
CA SER A 381 -29.84 -7.52 -5.25
C SER A 381 -29.21 -6.37 -6.07
N GLY A 382 -28.41 -5.51 -5.44
CA GLY A 382 -27.79 -4.34 -6.07
C GLY A 382 -26.26 -4.33 -6.03
N ARG A 383 -25.67 -5.22 -5.24
CA ARG A 383 -24.22 -5.23 -4.95
C ARG A 383 -23.66 -6.65 -5.15
N PRO A 384 -22.63 -6.84 -5.98
CA PRO A 384 -22.06 -8.16 -6.22
C PRO A 384 -21.39 -8.72 -4.96
N ALA A 385 -21.38 -10.05 -4.84
CA ALA A 385 -20.56 -10.74 -3.86
C ALA A 385 -19.07 -10.55 -4.18
N GLY A 386 -18.25 -10.41 -3.14
CA GLY A 386 -16.81 -10.20 -3.29
C GLY A 386 -16.05 -10.13 -1.98
N ALA A 387 -14.74 -10.03 -2.09
CA ALA A 387 -13.88 -9.71 -0.95
C ALA A 387 -14.02 -8.22 -0.59
N TYR A 388 -14.09 -7.92 0.72
CA TYR A 388 -14.03 -6.51 1.17
C TYR A 388 -12.69 -5.86 0.82
N GLY A 389 -11.60 -6.58 0.83
CA GLY A 389 -10.26 -6.11 0.55
C GLY A 389 -9.22 -7.26 0.52
N LEU A 390 -7.91 -6.91 0.52
CA LEU A 390 -7.41 -5.53 0.49
C LEU A 390 -7.78 -4.85 -0.83
N GLY A 391 -7.83 -3.53 -0.82
CA GLY A 391 -7.97 -2.76 -2.05
C GLY A 391 -6.60 -2.44 -2.69
N GLN A 392 -6.59 -1.49 -3.60
CA GLN A 392 -5.40 -1.05 -4.33
C GLN A 392 -4.34 -0.48 -3.39
N ARG A 393 -3.10 -0.46 -3.83
CA ARG A 393 -2.07 0.25 -3.08
C ARG A 393 -2.32 1.76 -3.11
N VAL A 394 -2.09 2.38 -1.97
CA VAL A 394 -2.11 3.83 -1.78
C VAL A 394 -0.78 4.29 -1.21
N PRO A 395 -0.35 5.54 -1.42
CA PRO A 395 0.90 6.04 -0.83
C PRO A 395 0.85 5.97 0.71
N MET A 396 1.96 5.53 1.31
CA MET A 396 2.17 5.60 2.75
C MET A 396 3.59 6.10 3.04
N PHE A 397 3.67 7.25 3.69
CA PHE A 397 4.92 7.83 4.17
C PHE A 397 4.97 7.68 5.69
N VAL A 398 6.02 7.03 6.17
CA VAL A 398 6.30 6.94 7.61
C VAL A 398 7.35 7.99 7.95
N VAL A 399 6.93 9.08 8.55
CA VAL A 399 7.74 10.28 8.80
C VAL A 399 8.06 10.37 10.29
N SER A 400 9.29 10.07 10.64
CA SER A 400 9.72 9.99 12.05
C SER A 400 11.25 10.07 12.15
N PRO A 401 11.79 10.51 13.27
CA PRO A 401 13.23 10.43 13.51
C PRO A 401 13.81 9.00 13.45
N TRP A 402 12.98 7.94 13.54
CA TRP A 402 13.40 6.54 13.40
C TRP A 402 13.18 5.94 12.01
N SER A 403 12.59 6.70 11.08
CA SER A 403 12.28 6.21 9.73
C SER A 403 13.04 6.95 8.61
N LYS A 404 14.08 7.71 8.97
CA LYS A 404 14.91 8.49 8.03
C LYS A 404 15.74 7.61 7.09
N GLY A 405 16.27 8.21 6.02
CA GLY A 405 17.25 7.61 5.13
C GLY A 405 16.71 7.19 3.77
N GLY A 406 15.47 7.54 3.42
CA GLY A 406 14.89 7.26 2.11
C GLY A 406 14.69 5.77 1.86
N TYR A 407 14.32 5.01 2.88
CA TYR A 407 14.08 3.56 2.77
C TYR A 407 12.76 3.26 2.07
N VAL A 408 12.72 2.08 1.42
CA VAL A 408 11.47 1.42 1.05
C VAL A 408 11.19 0.28 2.04
N CYS A 409 9.92 0.11 2.43
CA CYS A 409 9.43 -1.04 3.20
C CYS A 409 8.38 -1.77 2.36
N SER A 410 8.69 -2.99 1.92
CA SER A 410 7.86 -3.78 1.01
C SER A 410 7.08 -4.90 1.73
N GLN A 411 6.85 -4.75 3.03
CA GLN A 411 5.89 -5.60 3.75
C GLN A 411 4.47 -5.15 3.40
N THR A 412 3.56 -6.10 3.23
CA THR A 412 2.14 -5.80 3.01
C THR A 412 1.52 -5.17 4.25
N PHE A 413 0.85 -4.04 4.06
CA PHE A 413 0.13 -3.30 5.08
C PHE A 413 -1.23 -2.85 4.56
N ASP A 414 -2.14 -2.48 5.48
CA ASP A 414 -3.38 -1.78 5.19
C ASP A 414 -3.72 -0.81 6.34
N HIS A 415 -4.89 -0.16 6.31
CA HIS A 415 -5.27 0.80 7.37
C HIS A 415 -5.33 0.17 8.75
N THR A 416 -5.63 -1.15 8.86
CA THR A 416 -5.59 -1.87 10.14
C THR A 416 -4.18 -1.95 10.72
N SER A 417 -3.14 -1.81 9.88
CA SER A 417 -1.74 -1.80 10.32
C SER A 417 -1.41 -0.63 11.24
N ILE A 418 -2.11 0.51 11.08
CA ILE A 418 -1.97 1.67 11.97
C ILE A 418 -2.47 1.32 13.38
N ILE A 419 -3.63 0.67 13.46
CA ILE A 419 -4.16 0.18 14.74
C ILE A 419 -3.21 -0.87 15.34
N GLN A 420 -2.73 -1.83 14.53
CA GLN A 420 -1.79 -2.85 15.01
C GLN A 420 -0.48 -2.23 15.54
N PHE A 421 -0.01 -1.12 14.95
CA PHE A 421 1.12 -0.35 15.49
C PHE A 421 0.82 0.24 16.87
N MET A 422 -0.38 0.80 17.04
CA MET A 422 -0.84 1.31 18.33
C MET A 422 -1.01 0.18 19.37
N GLU A 423 -1.53 -0.98 18.94
CA GLU A 423 -1.60 -2.18 19.80
C GLU A 423 -0.21 -2.58 20.31
N ARG A 424 0.79 -2.59 19.44
CA ARG A 424 2.19 -2.91 19.80
C ARG A 424 2.78 -1.89 20.76
N ARG A 425 2.40 -0.62 20.62
CA ARG A 425 2.92 0.47 21.45
C ARG A 425 2.23 0.53 22.80
N PHE A 426 0.91 0.45 22.84
CA PHE A 426 0.10 0.72 24.05
C PHE A 426 -0.49 -0.55 24.68
N GLY A 427 -0.52 -1.67 23.98
CA GLY A 427 -1.13 -2.91 24.49
C GLY A 427 -2.67 -2.91 24.44
N VAL A 428 -3.27 -1.98 23.72
CA VAL A 428 -4.74 -1.86 23.58
C VAL A 428 -5.18 -2.62 22.34
N ALA A 429 -5.82 -3.78 22.51
CA ALA A 429 -6.21 -4.66 21.42
C ALA A 429 -7.47 -4.17 20.68
N GLU A 430 -7.50 -4.37 19.35
CA GLU A 430 -8.69 -4.18 18.51
C GLU A 430 -9.22 -5.54 18.00
N PRO A 431 -10.20 -6.14 18.66
CA PRO A 431 -10.71 -7.45 18.26
C PRO A 431 -11.49 -7.47 16.95
N ASN A 432 -11.86 -6.31 16.39
CA ASN A 432 -12.56 -6.23 15.11
C ASN A 432 -11.66 -6.54 13.91
N ILE A 433 -10.33 -6.43 14.06
CA ILE A 433 -9.39 -6.80 13.00
C ILE A 433 -9.45 -8.32 12.81
N SER A 434 -9.87 -8.76 11.63
CA SER A 434 -10.08 -10.17 11.31
C SER A 434 -8.79 -11.01 11.39
N PRO A 435 -8.89 -12.32 11.61
CA PRO A 435 -7.74 -13.23 11.53
C PRO A 435 -7.02 -13.18 10.17
N TRP A 436 -7.76 -12.99 9.07
CA TRP A 436 -7.18 -12.89 7.75
C TRP A 436 -6.33 -11.62 7.60
N ARG A 437 -6.83 -10.46 8.03
CA ARG A 437 -6.07 -9.20 7.96
C ARG A 437 -4.81 -9.26 8.82
N ARG A 438 -4.91 -9.80 10.03
CA ARG A 438 -3.72 -10.02 10.88
C ARG A 438 -2.69 -10.95 10.27
N ALA A 439 -3.11 -11.89 9.40
CA ALA A 439 -2.19 -12.78 8.71
C ALA A 439 -1.49 -12.11 7.52
N VAL A 440 -2.17 -11.23 6.77
CA VAL A 440 -1.63 -10.63 5.54
C VAL A 440 -1.03 -9.24 5.75
N SER A 441 -1.53 -8.49 6.74
CA SER A 441 -1.10 -7.10 7.01
C SER A 441 -0.22 -7.05 8.24
N GLY A 442 0.97 -6.46 8.09
CA GLY A 442 1.91 -6.23 9.19
C GLY A 442 1.50 -5.07 10.11
N ASP A 443 2.29 -4.86 11.15
CA ASP A 443 2.04 -3.85 12.19
C ASP A 443 2.86 -2.55 12.02
N LEU A 444 3.40 -2.28 10.84
CA LEU A 444 4.24 -1.13 10.48
C LEU A 444 5.58 -1.00 11.24
N THR A 445 5.89 -1.84 12.22
CA THR A 445 7.14 -1.73 12.99
C THR A 445 8.38 -1.91 12.10
N THR A 446 8.29 -2.67 11.01
CA THR A 446 9.37 -2.88 10.04
C THR A 446 9.74 -1.62 9.25
N ALA A 447 8.87 -0.60 9.22
CA ALA A 447 9.17 0.68 8.57
C ALA A 447 10.15 1.55 9.39
N PHE A 448 10.50 1.15 10.60
CA PHE A 448 11.34 1.90 11.54
C PHE A 448 12.67 1.21 11.82
N ASP A 449 13.67 1.99 12.20
CA ASP A 449 14.90 1.52 12.83
C ASP A 449 15.07 2.17 14.21
N PHE A 450 14.63 1.45 15.22
CA PHE A 450 14.75 1.94 16.61
C PHE A 450 16.17 1.84 17.17
N ARG A 451 17.04 1.04 16.57
CA ARG A 451 18.36 0.69 17.11
C ARG A 451 19.49 1.55 16.57
N HIS A 452 19.48 1.83 15.28
CA HIS A 452 20.59 2.54 14.63
C HIS A 452 20.24 4.00 14.37
N LYS A 453 21.26 4.85 14.42
CA LYS A 453 21.12 6.27 14.06
C LYS A 453 21.25 6.41 12.55
N ASP A 454 20.36 7.17 11.94
CA ASP A 454 20.50 7.63 10.58
C ASP A 454 20.84 9.12 10.59
N SER A 455 21.93 9.49 9.93
CA SER A 455 22.40 10.86 9.76
C SER A 455 22.31 11.34 8.31
N HIS A 456 21.61 10.58 7.45
CA HIS A 456 21.43 10.96 6.05
C HIS A 456 20.70 12.29 5.93
N THR A 457 21.29 13.24 5.20
CA THR A 457 20.65 14.50 4.85
C THR A 457 20.06 14.37 3.45
N PRO A 458 18.74 14.43 3.30
CA PRO A 458 18.09 14.29 1.98
C PRO A 458 18.43 15.50 1.11
N ARG A 459 18.53 15.27 -0.21
CA ARG A 459 18.49 16.36 -1.18
C ARG A 459 17.04 16.81 -1.32
N LEU A 460 16.79 18.08 -1.04
CA LEU A 460 15.46 18.65 -1.13
C LEU A 460 15.29 19.42 -2.44
N PRO A 461 14.10 19.35 -3.07
CA PRO A 461 13.79 20.16 -4.24
C PRO A 461 13.67 21.64 -3.86
N ASP A 462 13.84 22.51 -4.85
CA ASP A 462 13.40 23.89 -4.77
C ASP A 462 11.87 23.94 -4.86
N THR A 463 11.20 24.40 -3.82
CA THR A 463 9.74 24.58 -3.76
C THR A 463 9.32 26.03 -3.84
N THR A 464 10.22 26.94 -4.22
CA THR A 464 9.90 28.38 -4.36
C THR A 464 8.88 28.66 -5.46
N GLY A 465 8.76 27.76 -6.43
CA GLY A 465 7.76 27.83 -7.52
C GLY A 465 6.36 27.35 -7.14
N TYR A 466 6.16 26.79 -5.95
CA TYR A 466 4.82 26.40 -5.51
C TYR A 466 3.93 27.62 -5.35
N LEU A 467 2.78 27.59 -6.03
CA LEU A 467 1.75 28.60 -5.87
C LEU A 467 0.84 28.22 -4.70
N PRO A 468 0.48 29.18 -3.84
CA PRO A 468 -0.52 28.95 -2.81
C PRO A 468 -1.88 28.71 -3.47
N PRO A 469 -2.80 27.99 -2.76
CA PRO A 469 -4.20 27.96 -3.15
C PRO A 469 -4.75 29.37 -3.37
N ASP A 470 -5.52 29.56 -4.43
CA ASP A 470 -6.10 30.87 -4.77
C ASP A 470 -7.46 31.11 -4.12
N GLY A 471 -8.01 30.08 -3.47
CA GLY A 471 -9.32 30.13 -2.82
C GLY A 471 -10.50 29.87 -3.74
N ASP A 472 -10.23 29.50 -5.00
CA ASP A 472 -11.27 29.23 -6.01
C ASP A 472 -11.29 27.73 -6.37
N ARG A 473 -12.47 27.23 -6.73
CA ARG A 473 -12.66 25.90 -7.34
C ARG A 473 -12.59 26.04 -8.86
N HIS A 474 -11.59 25.39 -9.48
CA HIS A 474 -11.43 25.40 -10.94
C HIS A 474 -12.14 24.20 -11.58
N PRO A 475 -12.46 24.28 -12.91
CA PRO A 475 -13.03 23.16 -13.63
C PRO A 475 -12.08 21.94 -13.65
N ASP A 476 -12.67 20.75 -13.62
CA ASP A 476 -11.92 19.51 -13.68
C ASP A 476 -11.22 19.32 -15.03
N TYR A 477 -9.98 18.92 -14.96
CA TYR A 477 -9.21 18.51 -16.11
C TYR A 477 -9.38 17.02 -16.35
N VAL A 478 -9.81 16.66 -17.57
CA VAL A 478 -9.96 15.27 -18.04
C VAL A 478 -8.74 14.89 -18.85
N PRO A 479 -7.85 14.03 -18.32
CA PRO A 479 -6.68 13.58 -19.04
C PRO A 479 -7.01 12.82 -20.33
N THR A 480 -6.29 13.09 -21.39
CA THR A 480 -6.45 12.38 -22.67
C THR A 480 -5.26 11.45 -22.91
N PRO A 481 -5.47 10.13 -23.05
CA PRO A 481 -4.39 9.21 -23.37
C PRO A 481 -3.72 9.55 -24.69
N PRO A 482 -2.37 9.39 -24.82
CA PRO A 482 -1.67 9.62 -26.06
C PRO A 482 -2.10 8.62 -27.15
N ALA A 483 -2.09 9.05 -28.41
CA ALA A 483 -2.47 8.19 -29.55
C ALA A 483 -1.57 6.94 -29.67
N LYS A 484 -0.32 7.02 -29.21
CA LYS A 484 0.61 5.90 -29.10
C LYS A 484 1.13 5.85 -27.66
N GLY A 485 0.63 4.88 -26.89
CA GLY A 485 1.10 4.63 -25.53
C GLY A 485 2.48 3.97 -25.51
N ALA A 486 3.24 4.26 -24.46
CA ALA A 486 4.45 3.56 -24.09
C ALA A 486 4.46 3.38 -22.57
N LEU A 487 5.08 2.31 -22.07
CA LEU A 487 5.25 2.16 -20.63
C LEU A 487 6.07 3.32 -20.06
N PRO A 488 5.64 3.91 -18.94
CA PRO A 488 6.41 4.96 -18.27
C PRO A 488 7.79 4.44 -17.86
N ARG A 489 8.76 5.34 -17.89
CA ARG A 489 10.08 5.04 -17.34
C ARG A 489 10.11 5.37 -15.86
N GLN A 490 10.55 4.40 -15.06
CA GLN A 490 10.84 4.64 -13.66
C GLN A 490 12.21 5.28 -13.50
N GLU A 491 12.39 6.13 -12.48
CA GLU A 491 13.68 6.75 -12.16
C GLU A 491 14.75 5.69 -11.90
N HIS A 492 15.95 5.91 -12.42
CA HIS A 492 17.08 5.01 -12.21
C HIS A 492 17.61 5.07 -10.77
N GLY A 493 18.06 3.95 -10.27
CA GLY A 493 18.77 3.84 -9.01
C GLY A 493 18.11 2.89 -8.02
N LEU A 494 18.92 2.43 -7.07
CA LEU A 494 18.48 1.62 -5.95
C LEU A 494 18.05 2.51 -4.79
N ARG A 495 17.17 1.98 -3.95
CA ARG A 495 16.76 2.55 -2.69
C ARG A 495 17.16 1.60 -1.55
N PRO A 496 17.63 2.08 -0.39
CA PRO A 496 17.80 1.19 0.76
C PRO A 496 16.44 0.59 1.14
N ALA A 497 16.43 -0.71 1.47
CA ALA A 497 15.23 -1.45 1.83
C ALA A 497 15.25 -1.88 3.28
N ARG A 498 14.11 -1.73 3.96
CA ARG A 498 13.91 -2.24 5.33
C ARG A 498 13.88 -3.78 5.33
N PRO A 499 14.41 -4.45 6.35
CA PRO A 499 14.20 -5.88 6.51
C PRO A 499 12.72 -6.17 6.77
N ILE A 500 12.21 -7.22 6.13
CA ILE A 500 10.82 -7.64 6.25
C ILE A 500 10.74 -9.11 6.69
N PRO A 501 9.63 -9.56 7.32
CA PRO A 501 9.59 -10.82 8.05
C PRO A 501 9.19 -12.03 7.18
N TYR A 502 9.45 -12.01 5.86
CA TYR A 502 9.04 -13.07 4.96
C TYR A 502 10.12 -14.13 4.76
N ASP A 503 9.71 -15.40 4.83
CA ASP A 503 10.43 -16.58 4.31
C ASP A 503 9.40 -17.50 3.66
N LEU A 504 9.21 -17.32 2.34
CA LEU A 504 8.12 -17.90 1.57
C LEU A 504 8.60 -19.03 0.67
N ALA A 505 7.77 -20.06 0.54
CA ALA A 505 7.98 -21.14 -0.41
C ALA A 505 6.69 -21.41 -1.21
N ALA A 506 6.88 -21.76 -2.49
CA ALA A 506 5.87 -22.42 -3.31
C ALA A 506 6.59 -23.42 -4.20
N ASP A 507 6.31 -24.70 -3.97
CA ASP A 507 6.98 -25.82 -4.65
C ASP A 507 5.95 -26.61 -5.48
N GLY A 508 6.20 -26.74 -6.79
CA GLY A 508 5.32 -27.44 -7.71
C GLY A 508 5.76 -28.87 -7.96
N LYS A 509 4.81 -29.80 -8.03
CA LYS A 509 5.04 -31.19 -8.42
C LYS A 509 3.95 -31.68 -9.37
N VAL A 510 4.39 -32.34 -10.45
CA VAL A 510 3.48 -33.02 -11.39
C VAL A 510 3.23 -34.46 -10.93
N GLY A 511 1.97 -34.78 -10.67
CA GLY A 511 1.55 -36.12 -10.25
C GLY A 511 1.31 -37.09 -11.43
N ALA A 512 1.40 -38.41 -11.18
CA ALA A 512 1.19 -39.45 -12.19
C ALA A 512 -0.19 -39.45 -12.85
N ALA A 513 -1.20 -38.90 -12.18
CA ALA A 513 -2.56 -38.77 -12.72
C ALA A 513 -2.76 -37.51 -13.61
N GLY A 514 -1.67 -36.81 -13.96
CA GLY A 514 -1.76 -35.58 -14.77
C GLY A 514 -2.32 -34.39 -14.01
N SER A 515 -1.99 -34.27 -12.75
CA SER A 515 -2.28 -33.11 -11.90
C SER A 515 -1.02 -32.31 -11.60
N LEU A 516 -1.13 -31.00 -11.54
CA LEU A 516 -0.12 -30.12 -10.91
C LEU A 516 -0.56 -29.84 -9.48
N ARG A 517 0.31 -30.10 -8.52
CA ARG A 517 0.16 -29.69 -7.13
C ARG A 517 1.20 -28.61 -6.82
N ILE A 518 0.78 -27.54 -6.17
CA ILE A 518 1.68 -26.51 -5.62
C ILE A 518 1.45 -26.44 -4.12
N ASP A 519 2.55 -26.58 -3.37
CA ASP A 519 2.58 -26.50 -1.91
C ASP A 519 3.09 -25.12 -1.52
N PHE A 520 2.26 -24.33 -0.84
CA PHE A 520 2.56 -22.98 -0.35
C PHE A 520 2.92 -23.04 1.13
N ALA A 521 3.95 -22.30 1.54
CA ALA A 521 4.35 -22.21 2.94
C ALA A 521 4.89 -20.82 3.29
N SER A 522 4.67 -20.39 4.53
CA SER A 522 5.37 -19.29 5.16
C SER A 522 6.16 -19.79 6.36
N HIS A 523 7.48 -19.74 6.26
CA HIS A 523 8.41 -20.12 7.33
C HIS A 523 8.84 -18.93 8.18
N GLY A 524 8.56 -17.69 7.69
CA GLY A 524 8.86 -16.44 8.36
C GLY A 524 7.85 -16.07 9.46
N GLU A 525 8.04 -14.90 10.06
CA GLU A 525 7.22 -14.41 11.16
C GLU A 525 5.89 -13.76 10.67
N ALA A 526 5.74 -13.52 9.36
CA ALA A 526 4.51 -12.98 8.75
C ALA A 526 3.84 -14.02 7.84
N GLY A 527 2.52 -13.98 7.79
CA GLY A 527 1.75 -14.70 6.77
C GLY A 527 1.80 -13.97 5.43
N ALA A 528 1.27 -14.60 4.38
CA ALA A 528 1.25 -14.05 3.03
C ALA A 528 0.04 -14.49 2.22
N GLY A 529 -0.44 -13.60 1.34
CA GLY A 529 -1.32 -13.92 0.24
C GLY A 529 -0.52 -14.31 -1.01
N PHE A 530 -0.96 -15.36 -1.70
CA PHE A 530 -0.41 -15.78 -2.98
C PHE A 530 -1.49 -15.73 -4.04
N LEU A 531 -1.21 -15.04 -5.14
CA LEU A 531 -2.03 -15.04 -6.34
C LEU A 531 -1.48 -16.08 -7.32
N VAL A 532 -2.34 -16.96 -7.82
CA VAL A 532 -1.97 -17.96 -8.84
C VAL A 532 -2.72 -17.66 -10.12
N THR A 533 -1.98 -17.46 -11.20
CA THR A 533 -2.53 -17.30 -12.56
C THR A 533 -2.08 -18.46 -13.44
N SER A 534 -2.76 -18.70 -14.55
CA SER A 534 -2.37 -19.71 -15.52
C SER A 534 -2.62 -19.25 -16.95
N ALA A 535 -1.65 -19.46 -17.83
CA ALA A 535 -1.79 -19.25 -19.26
C ALA A 535 -2.51 -20.41 -19.97
N THR A 536 -2.62 -21.57 -19.32
CA THR A 536 -3.17 -22.79 -19.90
C THR A 536 -4.50 -23.23 -19.28
N HIS A 537 -4.96 -22.56 -18.22
CA HIS A 537 -6.15 -22.95 -17.47
C HIS A 537 -7.06 -21.75 -17.21
N ALA A 538 -8.22 -21.72 -17.83
CA ALA A 538 -9.12 -20.55 -17.86
C ALA A 538 -9.89 -20.28 -16.55
N SER A 539 -9.85 -21.17 -15.55
CA SER A 539 -10.64 -21.04 -14.31
C SER A 539 -10.01 -20.14 -13.24
N GLY A 540 -8.80 -19.62 -13.47
CA GLY A 540 -8.11 -18.70 -12.55
C GLY A 540 -8.61 -17.26 -12.66
N PRO A 541 -8.01 -16.35 -11.88
CA PRO A 541 -6.96 -16.61 -10.92
C PRO A 541 -7.42 -17.26 -9.62
N TRP A 542 -6.48 -17.85 -8.87
CA TRP A 542 -6.72 -18.41 -7.54
C TRP A 542 -5.93 -17.66 -6.50
N THR A 543 -6.47 -17.63 -5.28
CA THR A 543 -5.81 -16.98 -4.13
C THR A 543 -5.59 -17.95 -2.98
N TYR A 544 -4.41 -17.89 -2.37
CA TYR A 544 -4.06 -18.71 -1.22
C TYR A 544 -3.51 -17.84 -0.11
N THR A 545 -4.06 -17.96 1.09
CA THR A 545 -3.54 -17.26 2.27
C THR A 545 -2.89 -18.26 3.21
N VAL A 546 -1.62 -18.02 3.55
CA VAL A 546 -0.85 -18.86 4.45
C VAL A 546 -0.39 -18.03 5.64
N GLY A 547 -0.88 -18.35 6.83
CA GLY A 547 -0.40 -17.74 8.08
C GLY A 547 1.05 -18.11 8.39
N SER A 548 1.71 -17.32 9.25
CA SER A 548 3.07 -17.58 9.72
C SER A 548 3.20 -19.00 10.30
N GLY A 549 4.25 -19.74 9.89
CA GLY A 549 4.51 -21.11 10.33
C GLY A 549 3.57 -22.17 9.74
N HIS A 550 2.71 -21.81 8.80
CA HIS A 550 1.73 -22.75 8.20
C HIS A 550 2.04 -23.08 6.75
N SER A 551 1.33 -24.07 6.23
CA SER A 551 1.36 -24.48 4.83
C SER A 551 0.00 -25.02 4.37
N LEU A 552 -0.25 -24.95 3.07
CA LEU A 552 -1.40 -25.56 2.41
C LEU A 552 -1.08 -25.88 0.93
N SER A 553 -2.00 -26.55 0.23
CA SER A 553 -1.78 -26.95 -1.17
C SER A 553 -2.93 -26.61 -2.08
N GLY A 554 -2.59 -26.20 -3.31
CA GLY A 554 -3.49 -26.17 -4.47
C GLY A 554 -3.22 -27.39 -5.38
N VAL A 555 -4.28 -27.90 -6.04
CA VAL A 555 -4.18 -29.02 -7.00
C VAL A 555 -5.05 -28.73 -8.20
N TRP A 556 -4.48 -28.85 -9.40
CA TRP A 556 -5.16 -28.64 -10.68
C TRP A 556 -5.05 -29.88 -11.57
N ASN A 557 -6.17 -30.30 -12.17
CA ASN A 557 -6.17 -31.36 -13.16
C ASN A 557 -5.82 -30.79 -14.54
N VAL A 558 -4.52 -30.83 -14.88
CA VAL A 558 -4.02 -30.23 -16.13
C VAL A 558 -4.21 -31.17 -17.34
N SER A 559 -4.38 -32.48 -17.13
CA SER A 559 -4.70 -33.41 -18.20
C SER A 559 -6.08 -33.17 -18.80
N ALA A 560 -7.07 -32.90 -17.94
CA ALA A 560 -8.44 -32.67 -18.39
C ALA A 560 -8.63 -31.28 -19.03
N ASN A 561 -7.98 -30.25 -18.46
CA ASN A 561 -8.26 -28.86 -18.78
C ASN A 561 -7.33 -28.23 -19.83
N SER A 562 -6.13 -28.82 -20.06
CA SER A 562 -5.12 -28.23 -20.96
C SER A 562 -4.36 -29.29 -21.78
N HIS A 563 -4.95 -30.46 -22.00
CA HIS A 563 -4.35 -31.57 -22.74
C HIS A 563 -2.95 -31.94 -22.26
N GLY A 564 -2.72 -31.80 -20.95
CA GLY A 564 -1.45 -32.13 -20.30
C GLY A 564 -0.37 -31.03 -20.34
N ALA A 565 -0.61 -29.92 -21.00
CA ALA A 565 0.27 -28.75 -20.87
C ALA A 565 -0.10 -27.95 -19.61
N TYR A 566 0.90 -27.35 -18.96
CA TYR A 566 0.68 -26.47 -17.82
C TYR A 566 1.63 -25.27 -17.89
N ASP A 567 1.12 -24.12 -17.47
CA ASP A 567 1.88 -22.89 -17.23
C ASP A 567 1.14 -22.10 -16.15
N PHE A 568 1.70 -22.15 -14.93
CA PHE A 568 1.15 -21.51 -13.74
C PHE A 568 2.19 -20.57 -13.16
N THR A 569 1.75 -19.37 -12.78
CA THR A 569 2.59 -18.38 -12.11
C THR A 569 2.00 -18.05 -10.76
N VAL A 570 2.83 -18.04 -9.74
CA VAL A 570 2.53 -17.67 -8.35
C VAL A 570 3.21 -16.33 -8.08
N HIS A 571 2.44 -15.32 -7.68
CA HIS A 571 2.94 -14.06 -7.16
C HIS A 571 2.70 -14.00 -5.65
N GLY A 572 3.63 -13.44 -4.93
CA GLY A 572 3.54 -13.15 -3.49
C GLY A 572 4.17 -11.80 -3.14
N PRO A 573 4.21 -11.43 -1.85
CA PRO A 573 4.76 -10.16 -1.42
C PRO A 573 6.22 -9.95 -1.84
N ASN A 574 6.62 -8.69 -1.96
CA ASN A 574 7.99 -8.26 -2.27
C ASN A 574 8.61 -8.96 -3.49
N GLY A 575 7.84 -9.08 -4.60
CA GLY A 575 8.34 -9.67 -5.85
C GLY A 575 8.60 -11.17 -5.79
N PHE A 576 8.07 -11.88 -4.81
CA PHE A 576 8.10 -13.32 -4.81
C PHE A 576 7.39 -13.87 -6.05
N LEU A 577 8.11 -14.66 -6.84
CA LEU A 577 7.59 -15.28 -8.06
C LEU A 577 8.00 -16.75 -8.12
N ARG A 578 7.05 -17.61 -8.52
CA ARG A 578 7.32 -18.97 -8.97
C ARG A 578 6.55 -19.23 -10.25
N GLN A 579 7.22 -19.77 -11.27
CA GLN A 579 6.56 -20.23 -12.50
C GLN A 579 6.82 -21.73 -12.69
N PHE A 580 5.76 -22.44 -13.07
CA PHE A 580 5.76 -23.87 -13.35
C PHE A 580 5.15 -24.08 -14.73
N ALA A 581 5.98 -24.38 -15.73
CA ALA A 581 5.53 -24.72 -17.07
C ALA A 581 6.12 -26.06 -17.53
N GLY A 582 5.40 -26.72 -18.45
CA GLY A 582 5.81 -28.00 -19.02
C GLY A 582 4.64 -28.88 -19.46
N LYS A 583 4.89 -30.18 -19.61
CA LYS A 583 3.91 -31.20 -19.97
C LYS A 583 3.90 -32.35 -18.98
N VAL A 584 2.73 -32.91 -18.68
CA VAL A 584 2.60 -34.07 -17.80
C VAL A 584 3.27 -35.34 -18.37
N THR A 585 3.38 -35.42 -19.71
CA THR A 585 4.03 -36.56 -20.40
C THR A 585 5.53 -36.58 -20.23
N THR A 586 6.14 -35.45 -19.85
CA THR A 586 7.57 -35.29 -19.59
C THR A 586 7.84 -35.03 -18.11
N ALA A 587 6.85 -35.34 -17.23
CA ALA A 587 7.00 -35.20 -15.79
C ALA A 587 8.16 -36.01 -15.24
N GLY A 588 8.79 -35.49 -14.18
CA GLY A 588 9.92 -36.12 -13.50
C GLY A 588 10.91 -35.16 -12.92
N PRO A 589 11.45 -34.22 -13.71
CA PRO A 589 12.27 -33.14 -13.16
C PRO A 589 11.45 -32.19 -12.30
N GLU A 590 11.98 -31.89 -11.11
CA GLU A 590 11.38 -30.88 -10.22
C GLU A 590 12.47 -30.00 -9.58
N VAL A 591 12.09 -28.79 -9.20
CA VAL A 591 12.98 -27.81 -8.59
C VAL A 591 12.27 -27.18 -7.40
N SER A 592 12.87 -27.25 -6.23
CA SER A 592 12.42 -26.53 -5.04
C SER A 592 13.50 -25.56 -4.56
N ALA A 593 13.10 -24.50 -3.87
CA ALA A 593 14.02 -23.50 -3.32
C ALA A 593 13.91 -23.44 -1.80
N ARG A 594 15.07 -23.25 -1.14
CA ARG A 594 15.15 -22.98 0.30
C ARG A 594 16.13 -21.84 0.53
N HIS A 595 15.74 -20.89 1.35
CA HIS A 595 16.60 -19.78 1.71
C HIS A 595 17.65 -20.22 2.74
N ASP A 596 18.88 -19.75 2.58
CA ASP A 596 19.93 -19.86 3.58
C ASP A 596 20.09 -18.47 4.23
N GLY A 597 19.25 -18.16 5.20
CA GLY A 597 19.21 -16.85 5.86
C GLY A 597 20.51 -16.42 6.54
N LYS A 598 21.45 -17.34 6.77
CA LYS A 598 22.78 -17.05 7.34
C LYS A 598 23.86 -16.88 6.27
N GLY A 599 23.65 -17.44 5.09
CA GLY A 599 24.68 -17.55 4.05
C GLY A 599 24.47 -16.63 2.84
N GLY A 600 23.40 -15.84 2.79
CA GLY A 600 23.13 -14.95 1.64
C GLY A 600 22.97 -15.73 0.34
N ALA A 601 22.38 -16.92 0.37
CA ALA A 601 22.21 -17.79 -0.78
C ALA A 601 20.81 -18.41 -0.82
N VAL A 602 20.35 -18.73 -2.04
CA VAL A 602 19.21 -19.62 -2.25
C VAL A 602 19.75 -21.01 -2.68
N ARG A 603 19.26 -22.05 -2.05
CA ARG A 603 19.57 -23.44 -2.38
C ARG A 603 18.46 -24.01 -3.24
N LEU A 604 18.77 -24.37 -4.48
CA LEU A 604 17.87 -25.11 -5.37
C LEU A 604 18.17 -26.62 -5.20
N VAL A 605 17.11 -27.34 -4.91
CA VAL A 605 17.17 -28.83 -4.96
C VAL A 605 16.55 -29.26 -6.28
N LEU A 606 17.39 -29.78 -7.19
CA LEU A 606 16.98 -30.31 -8.48
C LEU A 606 16.86 -31.83 -8.35
N THR A 607 15.68 -32.37 -8.69
CA THR A 607 15.42 -33.80 -8.65
C THR A 607 15.02 -34.33 -10.02
N ASN A 608 15.19 -35.59 -10.27
CA ASN A 608 14.65 -36.29 -11.42
C ASN A 608 13.90 -37.55 -10.98
N ASP A 609 12.60 -37.42 -10.74
CA ASP A 609 11.70 -38.53 -10.39
C ASP A 609 11.19 -39.28 -11.65
N GLY A 610 11.66 -38.90 -12.86
CA GLY A 610 11.29 -39.51 -14.13
C GLY A 610 12.03 -40.81 -14.44
N HIS A 611 11.75 -41.37 -15.61
CA HIS A 611 12.33 -42.67 -16.05
C HIS A 611 13.52 -42.50 -16.98
N SER A 612 13.83 -41.29 -17.43
CA SER A 612 14.92 -41.00 -18.36
C SER A 612 15.91 -40.00 -17.75
N THR A 613 17.19 -40.08 -18.17
CA THR A 613 18.20 -39.10 -17.81
C THR A 613 17.82 -37.72 -18.39
N VAL A 614 17.91 -36.66 -17.60
CA VAL A 614 17.60 -35.30 -17.99
C VAL A 614 18.79 -34.37 -17.71
N THR A 615 18.99 -33.36 -18.55
CA THR A 615 19.94 -32.28 -18.31
C THR A 615 19.16 -31.03 -17.95
N LEU A 616 19.38 -30.54 -16.71
CA LEU A 616 18.78 -29.28 -16.23
C LEU A 616 19.81 -28.15 -16.33
N THR A 617 19.41 -27.03 -16.89
CA THR A 617 20.24 -25.83 -17.00
C THR A 617 19.63 -24.69 -16.21
N ILE A 618 20.41 -24.14 -15.28
CA ILE A 618 20.06 -22.98 -14.46
C ILE A 618 20.65 -21.73 -15.09
N LYS A 619 19.82 -20.70 -15.33
CA LYS A 619 20.22 -19.39 -15.80
C LYS A 619 19.91 -18.36 -14.71
N ASP A 620 20.86 -17.47 -14.43
CA ASP A 620 20.66 -16.28 -13.59
C ASP A 620 20.18 -15.12 -14.46
N GLU A 621 18.98 -14.64 -14.24
CA GLU A 621 18.36 -13.56 -15.04
C GLU A 621 18.98 -12.20 -14.73
N TYR A 622 19.62 -12.02 -13.57
CA TYR A 622 20.46 -10.83 -13.31
C TYR A 622 21.80 -10.86 -14.07
N GLY A 623 22.17 -12.00 -14.65
CA GLY A 623 23.42 -12.14 -15.43
C GLY A 623 24.70 -12.03 -14.59
N LYS A 624 24.62 -12.20 -13.26
CA LYS A 624 25.79 -12.13 -12.36
C LYS A 624 26.57 -13.44 -12.29
N HIS A 625 25.93 -14.53 -12.67
CA HIS A 625 26.53 -15.89 -12.67
C HIS A 625 26.40 -16.54 -14.06
N LYS A 626 27.39 -17.36 -14.42
CA LYS A 626 27.31 -18.18 -15.63
C LYS A 626 26.26 -19.28 -15.45
N PRO A 627 25.60 -19.73 -16.53
CA PRO A 627 24.69 -20.85 -16.48
C PRO A 627 25.37 -22.11 -15.89
N ALA A 628 24.62 -22.85 -15.05
CA ALA A 628 25.05 -24.11 -14.47
C ALA A 628 24.21 -25.27 -15.04
N THR A 629 24.86 -26.38 -15.40
CA THR A 629 24.19 -27.53 -16.03
C THR A 629 24.43 -28.79 -15.23
N TYR A 630 23.37 -29.57 -15.01
CA TYR A 630 23.38 -30.81 -14.24
C TYR A 630 22.70 -31.95 -15.01
N ARG A 631 23.39 -33.05 -15.19
CA ARG A 631 22.85 -34.27 -15.80
C ARG A 631 22.41 -35.23 -14.71
N LEU A 632 21.09 -35.44 -14.58
CA LEU A 632 20.48 -36.25 -13.54
C LEU A 632 19.91 -37.55 -14.13
N ARG A 633 20.33 -38.70 -13.60
CA ARG A 633 19.72 -39.99 -13.87
C ARG A 633 18.38 -40.13 -13.13
N PRO A 634 17.50 -41.07 -13.51
CA PRO A 634 16.34 -41.42 -12.72
C PRO A 634 16.65 -41.61 -11.24
N GLY A 635 15.86 -40.99 -10.35
CA GLY A 635 16.03 -41.01 -8.89
C GLY A 635 17.18 -40.14 -8.34
N ALA A 636 17.93 -39.45 -9.19
CA ALA A 636 19.03 -38.59 -8.76
C ALA A 636 18.55 -37.20 -8.34
N HIS A 637 19.29 -36.59 -7.42
CA HIS A 637 19.14 -35.21 -7.04
C HIS A 637 20.48 -34.49 -6.91
N VAL A 638 20.47 -33.18 -7.00
CA VAL A 638 21.63 -32.31 -6.77
C VAL A 638 21.19 -31.02 -6.11
N VAL A 639 22.03 -30.43 -5.27
CA VAL A 639 21.83 -29.13 -4.67
C VAL A 639 22.73 -28.13 -5.36
N HIS A 640 22.11 -27.06 -5.92
CA HIS A 640 22.80 -25.90 -6.43
C HIS A 640 22.64 -24.75 -5.45
N SER A 641 23.74 -24.10 -5.06
CA SER A 641 23.70 -22.90 -4.19
C SER A 641 23.98 -21.68 -5.04
N ALA A 642 22.96 -20.84 -5.24
CA ALA A 642 23.08 -19.55 -5.92
C ALA A 642 23.32 -18.46 -4.88
N ARG A 643 24.51 -17.83 -4.97
CA ARG A 643 24.87 -16.71 -4.09
C ARG A 643 24.19 -15.43 -4.52
N THR A 644 23.74 -14.64 -3.53
CA THR A 644 22.95 -13.41 -3.78
C THR A 644 23.66 -12.14 -3.33
N GLU A 645 24.91 -12.20 -2.88
CA GLU A 645 25.63 -11.02 -2.37
C GLU A 645 25.82 -9.94 -3.45
N ARG A 646 25.99 -10.33 -4.73
CA ARG A 646 26.15 -9.40 -5.87
C ARG A 646 24.86 -8.71 -6.30
N THR A 647 23.74 -9.21 -5.79
CA THR A 647 22.38 -8.72 -6.08
C THR A 647 21.67 -8.29 -4.79
N HIS A 648 22.43 -8.09 -3.70
CA HIS A 648 21.90 -7.61 -2.43
C HIS A 648 20.77 -8.50 -1.84
N GLY A 649 20.90 -9.83 -1.96
CA GLY A 649 19.88 -10.77 -1.48
C GLY A 649 18.84 -11.18 -2.54
N TRP A 650 18.76 -10.49 -3.67
CA TRP A 650 17.81 -10.81 -4.73
C TRP A 650 18.27 -11.96 -5.60
N TYR A 651 17.34 -12.82 -6.03
CA TYR A 651 17.57 -13.85 -7.04
C TYR A 651 16.40 -13.93 -8.02
N ASP A 652 16.73 -14.21 -9.28
CA ASP A 652 15.79 -14.55 -10.34
C ASP A 652 16.48 -15.62 -11.21
N LEU A 653 16.03 -16.87 -11.05
CA LEU A 653 16.67 -18.04 -11.63
C LEU A 653 15.65 -18.78 -12.48
N THR A 654 16.04 -19.09 -13.73
CA THR A 654 15.25 -19.92 -14.64
C THR A 654 15.94 -21.26 -14.84
N VAL A 655 15.19 -22.34 -14.61
CA VAL A 655 15.65 -23.73 -14.86
C VAL A 655 14.88 -24.30 -16.04
N THR A 656 15.61 -24.82 -17.03
CA THR A 656 15.09 -25.50 -18.23
C THR A 656 15.59 -26.93 -18.32
N ALA A 657 14.92 -27.77 -19.13
CA ALA A 657 15.29 -29.17 -19.32
C ALA A 657 15.50 -29.49 -20.81
N ASP A 658 16.49 -30.34 -21.13
CA ASP A 658 16.85 -30.71 -22.50
C ASP A 658 15.80 -31.59 -23.20
N HIS A 659 15.03 -32.38 -22.43
CA HIS A 659 14.04 -33.33 -22.98
C HIS A 659 12.65 -32.73 -23.21
N ASP A 660 12.37 -31.51 -22.70
CA ASP A 660 11.12 -30.79 -22.86
C ASP A 660 11.39 -29.29 -23.02
N GLY A 661 11.32 -28.78 -24.23
CA GLY A 661 11.52 -27.35 -24.52
C GLY A 661 10.46 -26.43 -23.91
N THR A 662 9.38 -26.99 -23.32
CA THR A 662 8.35 -26.24 -22.59
C THR A 662 8.57 -26.25 -21.08
N PHE A 663 9.51 -27.08 -20.57
CA PHE A 663 9.77 -27.13 -19.13
C PHE A 663 10.46 -25.87 -18.66
N VAL A 664 9.79 -25.17 -17.73
CA VAL A 664 10.34 -23.99 -17.05
C VAL A 664 10.01 -24.08 -15.56
N ARG A 665 11.01 -23.80 -14.74
CA ARG A 665 10.87 -23.44 -13.33
C ARG A 665 11.58 -22.11 -13.11
N ARG A 666 10.83 -21.01 -12.98
CA ARG A 666 11.40 -19.70 -12.66
C ARG A 666 11.14 -19.40 -11.20
N LEU A 667 12.16 -18.93 -10.52
CA LEU A 667 12.13 -18.68 -9.08
C LEU A 667 12.77 -17.31 -8.83
N ALA A 668 11.98 -16.33 -8.37
CA ALA A 668 12.49 -15.03 -7.99
C ALA A 668 11.97 -14.64 -6.61
N ALA A 669 12.81 -14.01 -5.80
CA ALA A 669 12.49 -13.39 -4.51
C ALA A 669 13.74 -12.70 -3.92
N HIS A 670 13.57 -12.17 -2.72
CA HIS A 670 14.67 -11.69 -1.86
C HIS A 670 14.92 -12.66 -0.70
N VAL A 671 16.19 -12.91 -0.39
CA VAL A 671 16.59 -13.69 0.80
C VAL A 671 16.68 -12.71 1.97
N GLU A 672 15.72 -12.78 2.86
CA GLU A 672 15.67 -11.92 4.04
C GLU A 672 16.72 -12.36 5.08
N SER A 673 17.59 -11.45 5.47
CA SER A 673 18.67 -11.68 6.45
C SER A 673 18.40 -11.07 7.82
N GLY A 674 17.27 -10.36 7.99
CA GLY A 674 16.98 -9.55 9.17
C GLY A 674 17.75 -8.23 9.23
N HIS A 675 18.52 -7.90 8.19
CA HIS A 675 19.27 -6.64 8.05
C HIS A 675 18.75 -5.83 6.86
N ALA A 676 18.98 -4.51 6.89
CA ALA A 676 18.67 -3.64 5.76
C ALA A 676 19.41 -4.08 4.49
N SER A 677 18.74 -3.97 3.36
CA SER A 677 19.22 -4.33 2.04
C SER A 677 18.98 -3.20 1.04
N THR A 678 18.75 -3.51 -0.22
CA THR A 678 18.34 -2.58 -1.27
C THR A 678 17.10 -3.09 -1.99
N SER A 679 16.40 -2.20 -2.66
CA SER A 679 15.35 -2.55 -3.62
C SER A 679 15.88 -3.46 -4.74
N ASP A 680 14.96 -4.14 -5.43
CA ASP A 680 15.29 -5.07 -6.51
C ASP A 680 16.12 -4.38 -7.62
N PRO A 681 17.35 -4.87 -7.93
CA PRO A 681 18.18 -4.29 -8.99
C PRO A 681 17.55 -4.36 -10.40
N ALA A 682 16.60 -5.26 -10.63
CA ALA A 682 15.91 -5.36 -11.92
C ALA A 682 14.98 -4.17 -12.19
N ILE A 683 14.43 -3.54 -11.16
CA ILE A 683 13.63 -2.30 -11.28
C ILE A 683 14.49 -1.18 -11.88
N ALA A 684 15.74 -1.06 -11.44
CA ALA A 684 16.65 0.01 -11.91
C ALA A 684 17.19 -0.22 -13.33
N ALA A 685 17.00 -1.41 -13.90
CA ALA A 685 17.60 -1.80 -15.20
C ALA A 685 16.65 -1.55 -16.39
N ARG A 686 15.38 -1.14 -16.15
CA ARG A 686 14.34 -0.96 -17.18
C ARG A 686 14.11 0.47 -17.60
#